data_6cb2ac32a339a8ff07bbf59cc24d3606
#
_entry.id   6cb2ac32a339a8ff07bbf59cc24d3606
#
_cell.length_a   1.000
_cell.length_b   1.000
_cell.length_c   1.000
_cell.angle_alpha   90.00
_cell.angle_beta   90.00
_cell.angle_gamma   90.00
#
_symmetry.space_group_name_H-M   'P 1'
#
loop_
_entity.id
_entity.type
_entity.pdbx_description
1 polymer ?
#
loop_
_entity_poly.entity_id
_entity_poly.type
_entity_poly.pdbx_seq_one_letter_code
_entity_poly.pdbx_strand_id
1 'polypeptide(L)'
;MGAHSSFTIGMSGAPGGMAMERGSPADSAVFVGYKTASGRIHSMPFYEGVDNDAERYSQSSAEGASSACVFDEQVITRDYRWGTDTFQAPGLRLKVLTPFFSIPDPLLADQSKLKFASCPATFLSLVIENDSDEEWCGFFALKNDKYWSPLSSRSEGRLRGAVSRDSMGFATDTEVEEFCDFSVDRALDAQHTTPNFLLGPVAGVRFKVPAGESREIRITLAYYLSGVATFNQTASYWYTQYFDSIQSVFSYAVQHFDAYAKEAEARDTELLASGLTEAQQFMISHSTRSYYGSTQWLVDTDGKPIWVVNEGEYLMMNTLDLTVDMLFFELRFNPWTVRNVLNQFVDRYSYEDEIFSPEAPEKLLPGGISFAHDMGVANHFSPQGYSSYECSGLDRLCFSYMTCEQLTNWVLCAGVYVAKTKDLEFAIKHADVLKRCFDSLLRRDHPDPERRNGLMSYESSRTKGGGEITTYDSLDHSLGQARDNIYLGGKCWASYLALEYIFNTLDDAQSAESCQAAALRCSETLANAFNESEGFIPAVIDGENSSAIIPAAEALVYPWEMGIRDAISENGAYGAYISVLKRHLLGILKPGVCLYADGAWKLSSSADNSWMSKICLNQYVVREILGITYEGEDRADAAHVQWQVEGSKFYACSDQFTSGKPIGSLYYPRIVTSLLWMSESRPACSSESTQVLARA
;
A
#
# COMPACT_ATOMS: atom_id res chain seq x y z
N MET A 1 3.32 -12.82 -3.50
CA MET A 1 2.19 -11.91 -3.18
C MET A 1 1.32 -12.58 -2.13
N GLY A 2 0.72 -11.79 -1.22
CA GLY A 2 -0.18 -12.33 -0.20
C GLY A 2 0.49 -13.11 0.95
N ALA A 3 1.76 -12.89 1.21
CA ALA A 3 2.51 -13.55 2.29
C ALA A 3 2.77 -12.63 3.50
N HIS A 4 2.31 -11.39 3.47
CA HIS A 4 2.53 -10.37 4.50
C HIS A 4 3.98 -10.36 4.99
N SER A 5 4.88 -10.24 4.05
CA SER A 5 6.32 -10.30 4.30
C SER A 5 7.05 -9.26 3.46
N SER A 6 8.19 -8.82 3.95
CA SER A 6 9.03 -7.83 3.29
C SER A 6 10.51 -8.15 3.45
N PHE A 7 11.30 -7.64 2.52
CA PHE A 7 12.74 -7.57 2.61
C PHE A 7 13.17 -6.13 2.39
N THR A 8 13.93 -5.60 3.33
CA THR A 8 14.49 -4.24 3.27
C THR A 8 16.00 -4.35 3.35
N ILE A 9 16.69 -3.71 2.44
CA ILE A 9 18.15 -3.70 2.47
C ILE A 9 18.67 -2.92 3.68
N GLY A 10 18.01 -1.86 4.08
CA GLY A 10 18.51 -0.93 5.08
C GLY A 10 19.58 0.00 4.50
N MET A 11 20.30 0.68 5.37
CA MET A 11 21.45 1.55 5.05
C MET A 11 22.33 1.73 6.27
N SER A 12 23.46 2.41 6.14
CA SER A 12 24.28 2.80 7.29
C SER A 12 23.45 3.53 8.35
N GLY A 13 23.41 2.98 9.57
CA GLY A 13 22.64 3.54 10.68
C GLY A 13 21.12 3.26 10.65
N ALA A 14 20.59 2.51 9.67
CA ALA A 14 19.19 2.12 9.61
C ALA A 14 19.03 0.62 9.38
N PRO A 15 18.12 -0.06 10.11
CA PRO A 15 17.94 -1.49 10.04
C PRO A 15 17.36 -1.94 8.68
N GLY A 16 17.57 -3.22 8.37
CA GLY A 16 17.03 -3.92 7.22
C GLY A 16 16.76 -5.38 7.53
N GLY A 17 16.75 -6.25 6.52
CA GLY A 17 16.55 -7.68 6.62
C GLY A 17 15.16 -8.15 6.25
N MET A 18 14.81 -9.32 6.74
CA MET A 18 13.56 -10.04 6.43
C MET A 18 12.56 -9.86 7.56
N ALA A 19 11.30 -9.56 7.23
CA ALA A 19 10.20 -9.45 8.18
C ALA A 19 8.96 -10.21 7.71
N MET A 20 8.19 -10.74 8.65
CA MET A 20 6.88 -11.35 8.44
C MET A 20 5.87 -10.71 9.36
N GLU A 21 4.67 -10.44 8.84
CA GLU A 21 3.51 -9.92 9.58
C GLU A 21 3.80 -8.65 10.39
N ARG A 22 4.65 -7.78 9.83
CA ARG A 22 5.06 -6.54 10.47
C ARG A 22 4.69 -5.32 9.62
N GLY A 23 4.20 -4.30 10.29
CA GLY A 23 4.05 -2.96 9.73
C GLY A 23 5.32 -2.10 9.85
N SER A 24 6.46 -2.67 10.21
CA SER A 24 7.76 -2.00 10.36
C SER A 24 8.88 -2.87 9.79
N PRO A 25 10.04 -2.30 9.42
CA PRO A 25 11.18 -3.07 8.92
C PRO A 25 11.66 -4.06 9.96
N ALA A 26 12.36 -5.10 9.51
CA ALA A 26 13.08 -5.98 10.40
C ALA A 26 14.16 -5.19 11.16
N ASP A 27 14.29 -5.48 12.44
CA ASP A 27 15.36 -4.95 13.28
C ASP A 27 16.62 -5.80 13.13
N SER A 28 17.21 -5.76 11.93
CA SER A 28 18.26 -6.64 11.45
C SER A 28 19.25 -5.88 10.61
N ALA A 29 20.30 -6.54 10.14
CA ALA A 29 21.24 -5.96 9.20
C ALA A 29 21.54 -6.89 8.03
N VAL A 30 21.77 -6.29 6.87
CA VAL A 30 22.15 -6.96 5.62
C VAL A 30 23.61 -6.59 5.31
N PHE A 31 24.43 -7.58 4.95
CA PHE A 31 25.83 -7.41 4.58
C PHE A 31 26.04 -7.99 3.19
N VAL A 32 26.49 -7.12 2.28
CA VAL A 32 26.79 -7.51 0.88
C VAL A 32 28.09 -6.89 0.48
N GLY A 33 29.01 -7.70 -0.01
CA GLY A 33 30.32 -7.17 -0.37
C GLY A 33 31.32 -8.22 -0.83
N TYR A 34 32.57 -7.84 -0.75
CA TYR A 34 33.69 -8.73 -1.04
C TYR A 34 34.90 -8.42 -0.16
N LYS A 35 35.75 -9.44 0.06
CA LYS A 35 37.04 -9.36 0.71
C LYS A 35 38.14 -9.52 -0.34
N THR A 36 39.08 -8.58 -0.40
CA THR A 36 40.25 -8.64 -1.26
C THR A 36 41.30 -9.60 -0.68
N ALA A 37 42.29 -9.99 -1.48
CA ALA A 37 43.42 -10.81 -1.05
C ALA A 37 44.24 -10.16 0.07
N SER A 38 44.30 -8.83 0.12
CA SER A 38 44.97 -8.07 1.21
C SER A 38 44.17 -8.15 2.54
N GLY A 39 43.04 -8.76 2.57
CA GLY A 39 42.18 -8.91 3.76
C GLY A 39 41.23 -7.74 3.97
N ARG A 40 41.22 -6.73 3.10
CA ARG A 40 40.30 -5.60 3.20
C ARG A 40 38.89 -6.01 2.75
N ILE A 41 37.89 -5.72 3.57
CA ILE A 41 36.48 -6.00 3.30
C ILE A 41 35.82 -4.72 2.80
N HIS A 42 35.18 -4.81 1.62
CA HIS A 42 34.36 -3.76 1.05
C HIS A 42 32.90 -4.17 1.14
N SER A 43 32.06 -3.35 1.77
CA SER A 43 30.65 -3.65 2.01
C SER A 43 29.75 -2.53 1.51
N MET A 44 28.64 -2.87 0.92
CA MET A 44 27.52 -1.97 0.72
C MET A 44 26.99 -1.50 2.08
N PRO A 45 26.30 -0.37 2.16
CA PRO A 45 26.33 0.64 3.23
C PRO A 45 25.93 0.19 4.64
N PHE A 46 25.91 -1.10 4.95
CA PHE A 46 25.18 -1.65 6.09
C PHE A 46 26.05 -2.21 7.21
N TYR A 47 27.34 -1.94 7.17
CA TYR A 47 28.28 -2.51 8.14
C TYR A 47 28.46 -1.64 9.41
N GLU A 48 28.28 -0.34 9.32
CA GLU A 48 28.45 0.56 10.47
C GLU A 48 27.35 0.39 11.52
N GLY A 49 27.74 0.41 12.78
CA GLY A 49 26.82 0.37 13.92
C GLY A 49 26.34 -1.06 14.30
N VAL A 50 26.96 -2.09 13.74
CA VAL A 50 26.63 -3.48 14.12
C VAL A 50 27.36 -3.86 15.41
N ASP A 51 26.62 -4.09 16.48
CA ASP A 51 27.14 -4.60 17.74
C ASP A 51 27.86 -5.93 17.54
N ASN A 52 29.07 -6.02 18.07
CA ASN A 52 29.84 -7.25 18.06
C ASN A 52 29.45 -8.13 19.25
N ASP A 53 28.49 -9.04 19.07
CA ASP A 53 28.04 -9.95 20.13
C ASP A 53 29.16 -10.87 20.65
N ALA A 54 30.26 -11.03 19.90
CA ALA A 54 31.41 -11.79 20.36
C ALA A 54 32.07 -11.17 21.60
N GLU A 55 31.99 -9.84 21.79
CA GLU A 55 32.50 -9.18 22.98
C GLU A 55 31.81 -9.63 24.26
N ARG A 56 30.55 -10.02 24.18
CA ARG A 56 29.80 -10.59 25.35
C ARG A 56 30.31 -11.93 25.81
N TYR A 57 30.99 -12.68 24.94
CA TYR A 57 31.41 -14.06 25.18
C TYR A 57 32.93 -14.20 25.17
N SER A 58 33.71 -13.19 24.81
CA SER A 58 35.16 -13.20 24.86
C SER A 58 35.67 -12.47 26.10
N GLN A 59 36.63 -13.09 26.82
CA GLN A 59 37.34 -12.42 27.91
C GLN A 59 38.51 -11.55 27.45
N SER A 60 38.75 -11.49 26.16
CA SER A 60 39.75 -10.63 25.54
C SER A 60 39.06 -9.55 24.72
N SER A 61 39.38 -8.27 25.01
CA SER A 61 39.08 -7.19 24.08
C SER A 61 39.60 -7.57 22.70
N ALA A 62 38.73 -7.50 21.70
CA ALA A 62 39.15 -7.67 20.32
C ALA A 62 40.14 -6.58 19.96
N GLU A 63 41.43 -6.85 20.10
CA GLU A 63 42.50 -5.99 19.59
C GLU A 63 42.50 -6.12 18.06
N GLY A 64 41.79 -5.23 17.40
CA GLY A 64 41.84 -5.08 15.98
C GLY A 64 40.70 -4.18 15.51
N ALA A 65 41.03 -3.07 14.90
CA ALA A 65 40.07 -2.31 14.11
C ALA A 65 39.46 -3.25 13.05
N SER A 66 38.16 -3.22 12.88
CA SER A 66 37.48 -3.97 11.80
C SER A 66 38.19 -3.69 10.45
N SER A 67 38.51 -4.74 9.71
CA SER A 67 39.06 -4.61 8.35
C SER A 67 37.98 -4.22 7.34
N ALA A 68 36.75 -4.05 7.77
CA ALA A 68 35.63 -3.68 6.91
C ALA A 68 35.62 -2.17 6.65
N CYS A 69 35.34 -1.82 5.41
CA CYS A 69 35.02 -0.45 5.03
C CYS A 69 33.68 -0.43 4.27
N VAL A 70 32.84 0.49 4.64
CA VAL A 70 31.60 0.80 3.92
C VAL A 70 31.99 1.65 2.71
N PHE A 71 31.36 1.42 1.56
CA PHE A 71 31.51 2.29 0.42
C PHE A 71 30.98 3.69 0.75
N ASP A 72 31.67 4.72 0.28
CA ASP A 72 31.15 6.09 0.32
C ASP A 72 29.83 6.15 -0.47
N GLU A 73 28.80 6.77 0.10
CA GLU A 73 27.51 6.95 -0.54
C GLU A 73 27.60 7.59 -1.94
N GLN A 74 28.62 8.43 -2.16
CA GLN A 74 28.83 9.09 -3.44
C GLN A 74 29.24 8.14 -4.58
N VAL A 75 29.78 6.96 -4.25
CA VAL A 75 30.15 5.95 -5.26
C VAL A 75 29.11 4.88 -5.46
N ILE A 76 28.02 4.93 -4.67
CA ILE A 76 26.89 4.02 -4.81
C ILE A 76 25.86 4.67 -5.72
N THR A 77 25.44 3.95 -6.77
CA THR A 77 24.30 4.33 -7.61
C THR A 77 23.16 3.37 -7.37
N ARG A 78 21.94 3.90 -7.41
CA ARG A 78 20.72 3.12 -7.27
C ARG A 78 19.81 3.33 -8.49
N ASP A 79 19.33 2.25 -9.07
CA ASP A 79 18.30 2.26 -10.11
C ASP A 79 17.03 1.60 -9.55
N TYR A 80 16.10 2.44 -9.06
CA TYR A 80 14.88 2.03 -8.39
C TYR A 80 13.71 2.02 -9.36
N ARG A 81 13.22 0.83 -9.71
CA ARG A 81 12.16 0.63 -10.69
C ARG A 81 10.97 -0.10 -10.10
N TRP A 82 9.97 -0.35 -10.90
CA TRP A 82 8.72 -0.95 -10.45
C TRP A 82 8.89 -2.39 -9.94
N GLY A 83 9.56 -3.24 -10.72
CA GLY A 83 9.82 -4.64 -10.37
C GLY A 83 11.24 -4.91 -9.89
N THR A 84 12.18 -3.96 -10.06
CA THR A 84 13.58 -4.15 -9.66
C THR A 84 14.10 -2.97 -8.84
N ASP A 85 15.15 -3.25 -8.04
CA ASP A 85 15.91 -2.24 -7.30
C ASP A 85 17.39 -2.65 -7.37
N THR A 86 18.20 -1.88 -8.09
CA THR A 86 19.58 -2.23 -8.38
C THR A 86 20.54 -1.25 -7.71
N PHE A 87 21.42 -1.75 -6.87
CA PHE A 87 22.50 -1.02 -6.24
C PHE A 87 23.83 -1.38 -6.90
N GLN A 88 24.64 -0.39 -7.24
CA GLN A 88 25.94 -0.60 -7.85
C GLN A 88 27.01 0.22 -7.12
N ALA A 89 28.12 -0.44 -6.78
CA ALA A 89 29.33 0.14 -6.20
C ALA A 89 30.54 -0.44 -6.94
N PRO A 90 31.76 0.08 -6.75
CA PRO A 90 32.96 -0.46 -7.37
C PRO A 90 33.11 -1.98 -7.12
N GLY A 91 33.18 -2.77 -8.18
CA GLY A 91 33.31 -4.22 -8.12
C GLY A 91 32.06 -4.98 -7.60
N LEU A 92 30.91 -4.31 -7.43
CA LEU A 92 29.74 -4.93 -6.85
C LEU A 92 28.45 -4.40 -7.49
N ARG A 93 27.52 -5.31 -7.83
CA ARG A 93 26.15 -4.99 -8.22
C ARG A 93 25.18 -5.94 -7.51
N LEU A 94 24.24 -5.38 -6.76
CA LEU A 94 23.13 -6.09 -6.14
C LEU A 94 21.82 -5.68 -6.80
N LYS A 95 21.08 -6.64 -7.35
CA LYS A 95 19.74 -6.43 -7.92
C LYS A 95 18.72 -7.19 -7.09
N VAL A 96 17.77 -6.46 -6.51
CA VAL A 96 16.60 -7.01 -5.82
C VAL A 96 15.46 -7.10 -6.82
N LEU A 97 14.86 -8.27 -6.94
CA LEU A 97 13.73 -8.53 -7.83
C LEU A 97 12.48 -8.73 -6.97
N THR A 98 11.49 -7.88 -7.20
CA THR A 98 10.18 -7.94 -6.53
C THR A 98 9.09 -8.19 -7.55
N PRO A 99 8.99 -9.41 -8.09
CA PRO A 99 8.05 -9.74 -9.13
C PRO A 99 6.61 -9.61 -8.64
N PHE A 100 5.79 -8.93 -9.41
CA PHE A 100 4.35 -8.95 -9.24
C PHE A 100 3.65 -9.00 -10.61
N PHE A 101 2.48 -9.56 -10.62
CA PHE A 101 1.66 -9.78 -11.81
C PHE A 101 0.21 -10.00 -11.38
N SER A 102 -0.70 -10.12 -12.34
CA SER A 102 -2.10 -10.41 -12.02
C SER A 102 -2.24 -11.75 -11.31
N ILE A 103 -2.80 -11.72 -10.11
CA ILE A 103 -3.15 -12.93 -9.35
C ILE A 103 -4.41 -13.51 -9.98
N PRO A 104 -4.37 -14.73 -10.51
CA PRO A 104 -5.55 -15.32 -11.14
C PRO A 104 -6.64 -15.62 -10.09
N ASP A 105 -7.91 -15.60 -10.50
CA ASP A 105 -9.04 -15.92 -9.62
C ASP A 105 -8.90 -17.36 -9.09
N PRO A 106 -8.80 -17.55 -7.76
CA PRO A 106 -8.59 -18.87 -7.17
C PRO A 106 -9.68 -19.88 -7.46
N LEU A 107 -10.89 -19.39 -7.77
CA LEU A 107 -12.03 -20.26 -8.08
C LEU A 107 -12.02 -20.77 -9.53
N LEU A 108 -11.25 -20.15 -10.42
CA LEU A 108 -11.26 -20.40 -11.86
C LEU A 108 -9.94 -20.88 -12.42
N ALA A 109 -8.84 -20.62 -11.73
CA ALA A 109 -7.50 -20.79 -12.29
C ALA A 109 -6.88 -22.17 -12.04
N ASP A 110 -5.93 -22.53 -12.90
CA ASP A 110 -5.12 -23.74 -12.74
C ASP A 110 -4.22 -23.65 -11.49
N GLN A 111 -4.10 -24.77 -10.80
CA GLN A 111 -3.30 -24.89 -9.57
C GLN A 111 -1.82 -24.49 -9.76
N SER A 112 -1.26 -24.72 -10.94
CA SER A 112 0.13 -24.31 -11.25
C SER A 112 0.30 -22.80 -11.27
N LYS A 113 -0.68 -22.05 -11.79
CA LYS A 113 -0.68 -20.58 -11.80
C LYS A 113 -0.87 -20.02 -10.38
N LEU A 114 -1.75 -20.64 -9.59
CA LEU A 114 -1.97 -20.27 -8.20
C LEU A 114 -0.73 -20.53 -7.35
N LYS A 115 -0.06 -21.67 -7.53
CA LYS A 115 1.21 -21.98 -6.88
C LYS A 115 2.28 -20.95 -7.21
N PHE A 116 2.42 -20.58 -8.49
CA PHE A 116 3.39 -19.55 -8.93
C PHE A 116 3.07 -18.19 -8.32
N ALA A 117 1.81 -17.76 -8.35
CA ALA A 117 1.38 -16.48 -7.80
C ALA A 117 1.53 -16.37 -6.28
N SER A 118 1.34 -17.46 -5.55
CA SER A 118 1.37 -17.49 -4.08
C SER A 118 2.75 -17.81 -3.48
N CYS A 119 3.76 -18.16 -4.28
CA CYS A 119 5.09 -18.52 -3.75
C CYS A 119 5.64 -17.36 -2.90
N PRO A 120 5.91 -17.59 -1.59
CA PRO A 120 6.32 -16.55 -0.66
C PRO A 120 7.85 -16.33 -0.73
N ALA A 121 8.32 -15.72 -1.82
CA ALA A 121 9.74 -15.51 -2.08
C ALA A 121 10.04 -14.14 -2.67
N THR A 122 11.25 -13.65 -2.39
CA THR A 122 11.90 -12.48 -3.01
C THR A 122 13.25 -12.92 -3.57
N PHE A 123 13.74 -12.26 -4.60
CA PHE A 123 14.87 -12.73 -5.38
C PHE A 123 15.98 -11.70 -5.43
N LEU A 124 17.24 -12.14 -5.35
CA LEU A 124 18.42 -11.30 -5.44
C LEU A 124 19.37 -11.86 -6.50
N SER A 125 19.99 -10.99 -7.27
CA SER A 125 21.17 -11.28 -8.09
C SER A 125 22.31 -10.42 -7.56
N LEU A 126 23.36 -11.08 -7.06
CA LEU A 126 24.58 -10.44 -6.58
C LEU A 126 25.73 -10.77 -7.55
N VAL A 127 26.31 -9.73 -8.12
CA VAL A 127 27.47 -9.84 -9.02
C VAL A 127 28.66 -9.19 -8.35
N ILE A 128 29.77 -9.92 -8.26
CA ILE A 128 31.08 -9.37 -7.87
C ILE A 128 31.98 -9.40 -9.10
N GLU A 129 32.54 -8.25 -9.45
CA GLU A 129 33.41 -8.02 -10.60
C GLU A 129 34.84 -7.75 -10.08
N ASN A 130 35.70 -8.77 -10.15
CA ASN A 130 37.07 -8.69 -9.69
C ASN A 130 37.99 -8.25 -10.83
N ASP A 131 38.37 -6.99 -10.83
CA ASP A 131 39.29 -6.40 -11.80
C ASP A 131 40.79 -6.49 -11.42
N SER A 132 41.09 -7.15 -10.29
CA SER A 132 42.46 -7.31 -9.79
C SER A 132 43.14 -8.58 -10.34
N ASP A 133 44.40 -8.72 -10.00
CA ASP A 133 45.25 -9.89 -10.37
C ASP A 133 45.26 -11.00 -9.28
N GLU A 134 44.46 -10.82 -8.21
CA GLU A 134 44.35 -11.75 -7.10
C GLU A 134 42.88 -12.20 -6.88
N GLU A 135 42.68 -13.39 -6.27
CA GLU A 135 41.34 -13.90 -5.97
C GLU A 135 40.67 -13.07 -4.86
N TRP A 136 39.39 -12.71 -5.08
CA TRP A 136 38.52 -12.12 -4.06
C TRP A 136 37.55 -13.13 -3.48
N CYS A 137 36.94 -12.79 -2.33
CA CYS A 137 35.88 -13.56 -1.71
C CYS A 137 34.60 -12.69 -1.61
N GLY A 138 33.62 -12.96 -2.44
CA GLY A 138 32.30 -12.32 -2.35
C GLY A 138 31.46 -12.90 -1.25
N PHE A 139 30.53 -12.12 -0.68
CA PHE A 139 29.62 -12.57 0.37
C PHE A 139 28.25 -11.90 0.34
N PHE A 140 27.26 -12.64 0.86
CA PHE A 140 25.96 -12.14 1.28
C PHE A 140 25.69 -12.69 2.68
N ALA A 141 25.27 -11.82 3.62
CA ALA A 141 24.97 -12.26 4.98
C ALA A 141 23.85 -11.41 5.61
N LEU A 142 23.18 -12.01 6.59
CA LEU A 142 22.15 -11.39 7.41
C LEU A 142 22.53 -11.53 8.89
N LYS A 143 22.29 -10.46 9.67
CA LYS A 143 22.27 -10.52 11.13
C LYS A 143 20.85 -10.31 11.60
N ASN A 144 20.38 -11.11 12.56
CA ASN A 144 19.03 -11.07 13.09
C ASN A 144 19.08 -11.20 14.63
N ASP A 145 18.07 -10.73 15.32
CA ASP A 145 17.83 -10.97 16.75
C ASP A 145 17.59 -12.46 17.07
N LYS A 146 17.22 -13.26 16.06
CA LYS A 146 16.99 -14.71 16.13
C LYS A 146 18.16 -15.44 15.49
N TYR A 147 18.46 -16.63 16.01
CA TYR A 147 19.56 -17.42 15.49
C TYR A 147 19.24 -18.08 14.15
N TRP A 148 20.24 -18.10 13.32
CA TRP A 148 20.28 -18.80 12.05
C TRP A 148 20.97 -20.14 12.19
N SER A 149 20.62 -21.08 11.32
CA SER A 149 21.36 -22.32 11.10
C SER A 149 21.58 -22.56 9.61
N PRO A 150 22.73 -23.14 9.23
CA PRO A 150 23.01 -23.46 7.82
C PRO A 150 21.95 -24.39 7.25
N LEU A 151 21.56 -24.17 5.99
CA LEU A 151 20.57 -24.99 5.31
C LEU A 151 21.06 -26.43 5.11
N SER A 152 22.36 -26.64 4.85
CA SER A 152 22.98 -27.95 4.72
C SER A 152 22.93 -28.81 5.99
N SER A 153 22.79 -28.17 7.16
CA SER A 153 22.60 -28.93 8.43
C SER A 153 21.18 -29.50 8.57
N ARG A 154 20.24 -29.05 7.70
CA ARG A 154 18.83 -29.42 7.79
C ARG A 154 18.31 -30.25 6.62
N SER A 155 19.03 -30.28 5.50
CA SER A 155 18.67 -31.06 4.32
C SER A 155 19.91 -31.58 3.58
N GLU A 156 19.82 -32.78 2.98
CA GLU A 156 20.86 -33.35 2.14
C GLU A 156 20.86 -32.80 0.69
N GLY A 157 20.07 -31.74 0.43
CA GLY A 157 19.91 -31.15 -0.88
C GLY A 157 21.15 -30.36 -1.38
N ARG A 158 21.11 -29.93 -2.65
CA ARG A 158 22.14 -29.09 -3.26
C ARG A 158 22.09 -27.63 -2.84
N LEU A 159 20.94 -27.17 -2.28
CA LEU A 159 20.77 -25.79 -1.87
C LEU A 159 21.69 -25.44 -0.71
N ARG A 160 22.23 -24.24 -0.74
CA ARG A 160 23.07 -23.64 0.31
C ARG A 160 22.43 -22.34 0.77
N GLY A 161 22.59 -21.98 2.03
CA GLY A 161 22.02 -20.79 2.63
C GLY A 161 21.82 -20.94 4.13
N ALA A 162 20.81 -20.25 4.67
CA ALA A 162 20.49 -20.33 6.09
C ALA A 162 19.00 -20.15 6.34
N VAL A 163 18.52 -20.70 7.45
CA VAL A 163 17.14 -20.59 7.92
C VAL A 163 17.10 -20.13 9.38
N SER A 164 16.09 -19.35 9.72
CA SER A 164 15.77 -18.96 11.08
C SER A 164 14.39 -19.51 11.46
N ARG A 165 14.35 -20.39 12.47
CA ARG A 165 13.12 -21.02 13.01
C ARG A 165 12.20 -21.66 11.94
N ASP A 166 12.76 -22.10 10.82
CA ASP A 166 12.00 -22.67 9.68
C ASP A 166 10.87 -21.77 9.14
N SER A 167 10.93 -20.47 9.46
CA SER A 167 9.92 -19.49 9.04
C SER A 167 10.42 -18.47 8.03
N MET A 168 11.71 -18.18 8.02
CA MET A 168 12.36 -17.31 7.04
C MET A 168 13.78 -17.78 6.76
N GLY A 169 14.28 -17.45 5.59
CA GLY A 169 15.64 -17.83 5.21
C GLY A 169 16.00 -17.41 3.80
N PHE A 170 17.20 -17.79 3.40
CA PHE A 170 17.69 -17.59 2.04
C PHE A 170 18.41 -18.85 1.54
N ALA A 171 18.36 -19.03 0.23
CA ALA A 171 19.00 -20.17 -0.42
C ALA A 171 19.53 -19.81 -1.81
N THR A 172 20.56 -20.53 -2.23
CA THR A 172 21.11 -20.52 -3.60
C THR A 172 21.43 -21.97 -4.02
N ASP A 173 21.38 -22.24 -5.32
CA ASP A 173 21.88 -23.49 -5.93
C ASP A 173 23.32 -23.37 -6.46
N THR A 174 23.90 -22.17 -6.33
CA THR A 174 25.30 -21.93 -6.71
C THR A 174 26.22 -22.57 -5.67
N GLU A 175 27.36 -23.05 -6.12
CA GLU A 175 28.40 -23.60 -5.23
C GLU A 175 29.00 -22.47 -4.38
N VAL A 176 28.70 -22.48 -3.07
CA VAL A 176 29.12 -21.48 -2.09
C VAL A 176 29.45 -22.16 -0.76
N GLU A 177 30.18 -21.48 0.09
CA GLU A 177 30.39 -21.87 1.48
C GLU A 177 29.38 -21.19 2.40
N GLU A 178 28.64 -21.96 3.18
CA GLU A 178 27.74 -21.47 4.22
C GLU A 178 28.52 -21.13 5.49
N PHE A 179 28.09 -20.11 6.22
CA PHE A 179 28.61 -19.81 7.55
C PHE A 179 27.52 -19.31 8.49
N CYS A 180 27.67 -19.63 9.78
CA CYS A 180 26.93 -19.00 10.87
C CYS A 180 27.94 -18.63 11.97
N ASP A 181 27.80 -17.47 12.59
CA ASP A 181 28.67 -17.03 13.67
C ASP A 181 27.94 -16.06 14.62
N PHE A 182 28.59 -15.74 15.74
CA PHE A 182 28.13 -14.76 16.72
C PHE A 182 28.61 -13.34 16.41
N SER A 183 29.58 -13.19 15.52
CA SER A 183 30.19 -11.91 15.14
C SER A 183 30.24 -11.79 13.64
N VAL A 184 29.89 -10.60 13.12
CA VAL A 184 30.01 -10.27 11.68
C VAL A 184 31.47 -10.27 11.26
N ASP A 185 32.39 -9.69 12.06
CA ASP A 185 33.81 -9.62 11.74
C ASP A 185 34.42 -11.01 11.58
N ARG A 186 34.11 -11.92 12.50
CA ARG A 186 34.56 -13.33 12.40
C ARG A 186 33.92 -14.04 11.22
N ALA A 187 32.66 -13.83 11.02
CA ALA A 187 31.91 -14.46 9.92
C ALA A 187 32.46 -14.07 8.54
N LEU A 188 32.92 -12.82 8.39
CA LEU A 188 33.52 -12.33 7.14
C LEU A 188 35.03 -12.58 7.05
N ASP A 189 35.71 -12.89 8.15
CA ASP A 189 37.13 -13.20 8.15
C ASP A 189 37.40 -14.65 7.73
N ALA A 190 37.69 -14.84 6.45
CA ALA A 190 37.94 -16.16 5.85
C ALA A 190 39.23 -16.87 6.36
N GLN A 191 40.02 -16.26 7.25
CA GLN A 191 41.22 -16.89 7.80
C GLN A 191 40.91 -17.83 8.97
N HIS A 192 39.72 -17.79 9.52
CA HIS A 192 39.32 -18.73 10.59
C HIS A 192 38.84 -20.04 9.98
N THR A 193 39.75 -21.02 10.01
CA THR A 193 39.51 -22.42 9.62
C THR A 193 38.76 -23.23 10.71
N THR A 194 38.18 -22.57 11.70
CA THR A 194 37.33 -23.23 12.70
C THR A 194 36.06 -23.74 11.99
N PRO A 195 35.62 -24.97 12.29
CA PRO A 195 34.34 -25.47 11.76
C PRO A 195 33.25 -24.46 12.03
N ASN A 196 32.42 -24.19 11.03
CA ASN A 196 31.27 -23.29 11.18
C ASN A 196 30.47 -23.67 12.42
N PHE A 197 30.22 -22.69 13.27
CA PHE A 197 29.24 -22.87 14.32
C PHE A 197 27.89 -23.13 13.63
N LEU A 198 27.19 -24.17 14.03
CA LEU A 198 25.94 -24.56 13.39
C LEU A 198 24.75 -23.66 13.76
N LEU A 199 25.00 -22.59 14.47
CA LEU A 199 24.01 -21.65 14.99
C LEU A 199 24.64 -20.29 15.29
N GLY A 200 23.96 -19.20 14.98
CA GLY A 200 24.42 -17.84 15.34
C GLY A 200 23.45 -16.77 14.90
N PRO A 201 23.55 -15.54 15.44
CA PRO A 201 22.77 -14.39 14.98
C PRO A 201 23.16 -13.91 13.57
N VAL A 202 24.36 -14.27 13.10
CA VAL A 202 24.88 -13.94 11.77
C VAL A 202 24.92 -15.20 10.92
N ALA A 203 24.38 -15.15 9.71
CA ALA A 203 24.50 -16.21 8.74
C ALA A 203 24.65 -15.67 7.33
N GLY A 204 25.41 -16.38 6.51
CA GLY A 204 25.65 -15.97 5.14
C GLY A 204 26.22 -17.09 4.25
N VAL A 205 26.50 -16.68 3.05
CA VAL A 205 27.24 -17.43 2.05
C VAL A 205 28.42 -16.61 1.54
N ARG A 206 29.51 -17.32 1.24
CA ARG A 206 30.68 -16.73 0.61
C ARG A 206 31.16 -17.57 -0.56
N PHE A 207 31.79 -16.93 -1.53
CA PHE A 207 32.20 -17.56 -2.77
C PHE A 207 33.45 -16.89 -3.33
N LYS A 208 34.26 -17.67 -4.02
CA LYS A 208 35.47 -17.21 -4.64
C LYS A 208 35.19 -16.51 -5.96
N VAL A 209 35.90 -15.41 -6.21
CA VAL A 209 35.88 -14.68 -7.48
C VAL A 209 37.33 -14.62 -7.99
N PRO A 210 37.68 -15.42 -9.00
CA PRO A 210 39.05 -15.45 -9.52
C PRO A 210 39.50 -14.08 -10.05
N ALA A 211 40.82 -13.90 -10.15
CA ALA A 211 41.44 -12.70 -10.70
C ALA A 211 40.93 -12.41 -12.12
N GLY A 212 40.51 -11.18 -12.37
CA GLY A 212 40.02 -10.73 -13.69
C GLY A 212 38.68 -11.31 -14.11
N GLU A 213 37.93 -11.97 -13.20
CA GLU A 213 36.64 -12.59 -13.49
C GLU A 213 35.46 -11.89 -12.79
N SER A 214 34.28 -12.12 -13.33
CA SER A 214 33.00 -11.73 -12.70
C SER A 214 32.23 -12.98 -12.28
N ARG A 215 31.61 -12.95 -11.10
CA ARG A 215 30.77 -14.05 -10.63
C ARG A 215 29.42 -13.55 -10.14
N GLU A 216 28.36 -14.13 -10.68
CA GLU A 216 26.99 -13.93 -10.22
C GLU A 216 26.57 -15.06 -9.28
N ILE A 217 25.91 -14.71 -8.18
CA ILE A 217 25.12 -15.65 -7.39
C ILE A 217 23.66 -15.19 -7.33
N ARG A 218 22.75 -16.16 -7.46
CA ARG A 218 21.31 -15.95 -7.35
C ARG A 218 20.84 -16.42 -6.00
N ILE A 219 20.19 -15.55 -5.26
CA ILE A 219 19.74 -15.82 -3.91
C ILE A 219 18.24 -15.68 -3.88
N THR A 220 17.55 -16.66 -3.32
CA THR A 220 16.13 -16.60 -3.04
C THR A 220 15.93 -16.42 -1.55
N LEU A 221 15.22 -15.35 -1.17
CA LEU A 221 14.73 -15.13 0.18
C LEU A 221 13.33 -15.74 0.26
N ALA A 222 13.07 -16.58 1.24
CA ALA A 222 11.77 -17.22 1.41
C ALA A 222 11.20 -17.00 2.81
N TYR A 223 9.87 -17.02 2.85
CA TYR A 223 9.08 -16.90 4.06
C TYR A 223 8.12 -18.08 4.14
N TYR A 224 7.86 -18.58 5.34
CA TYR A 224 6.95 -19.70 5.53
C TYR A 224 6.33 -19.69 6.93
N LEU A 225 5.03 -19.59 6.98
CA LEU A 225 4.26 -19.74 8.21
C LEU A 225 3.20 -20.81 7.96
N SER A 226 3.28 -21.91 8.71
CA SER A 226 2.35 -23.05 8.62
C SER A 226 1.26 -22.99 9.68
N GLY A 227 0.18 -23.70 9.42
CA GLY A 227 -0.93 -23.81 10.34
C GLY A 227 -1.87 -22.61 10.32
N VAL A 228 -2.62 -22.44 11.40
CA VAL A 228 -3.60 -21.37 11.54
C VAL A 228 -2.88 -20.04 11.75
N ALA A 229 -3.17 -19.07 10.87
CA ALA A 229 -2.58 -17.74 10.91
C ALA A 229 -3.49 -16.70 11.60
N THR A 230 -4.80 -16.95 11.71
CA THR A 230 -5.78 -15.96 12.15
C THR A 230 -6.66 -16.47 13.29
N PHE A 231 -7.30 -15.54 14.02
CA PHE A 231 -8.22 -15.80 15.13
C PHE A 231 -9.64 -15.36 14.78
N ASN A 232 -10.67 -15.90 15.46
CA ASN A 232 -12.12 -15.67 15.31
C ASN A 232 -12.69 -16.13 13.95
N GLN A 233 -11.99 -15.99 12.88
CA GLN A 233 -12.22 -16.69 11.62
C GLN A 233 -10.94 -17.46 11.32
N THR A 234 -11.02 -18.79 11.42
CA THR A 234 -9.86 -19.65 11.23
C THR A 234 -9.42 -19.68 9.78
N ALA A 235 -8.21 -19.26 9.50
CA ALA A 235 -7.62 -19.31 8.17
C ALA A 235 -6.11 -19.59 8.23
N SER A 236 -5.56 -20.09 7.15
CA SER A 236 -4.12 -20.34 6.95
C SER A 236 -3.66 -19.59 5.70
N TYR A 237 -2.36 -19.38 5.54
CA TYR A 237 -1.84 -18.79 4.31
C TYR A 237 -2.14 -19.67 3.09
N TRP A 238 -2.56 -19.07 1.97
CA TRP A 238 -2.90 -19.78 0.73
C TRP A 238 -1.78 -20.66 0.20
N TYR A 239 -0.53 -20.19 0.30
CA TYR A 239 0.64 -20.91 -0.20
C TYR A 239 0.85 -22.27 0.52
N THR A 240 0.33 -22.46 1.72
CA THR A 240 0.46 -23.73 2.46
C THR A 240 -0.29 -24.89 1.80
N GLN A 241 -1.15 -24.61 0.84
CA GLN A 241 -1.78 -25.64 0.00
C GLN A 241 -0.81 -26.26 -1.01
N TYR A 242 0.32 -25.58 -1.29
CA TYR A 242 1.30 -25.98 -2.31
C TYR A 242 2.67 -26.29 -1.77
N PHE A 243 2.97 -25.76 -0.59
CA PHE A 243 4.27 -25.91 0.06
C PHE A 243 4.06 -26.45 1.48
N ASP A 244 4.83 -27.45 1.85
CA ASP A 244 4.78 -28.09 3.17
C ASP A 244 5.88 -27.59 4.12
N SER A 245 6.86 -26.86 3.60
CA SER A 245 8.02 -26.39 4.33
C SER A 245 8.69 -25.22 3.61
N ILE A 246 9.55 -24.49 4.32
CA ILE A 246 10.40 -23.46 3.71
C ILE A 246 11.36 -24.06 2.67
N GLN A 247 11.80 -25.31 2.86
CA GLN A 247 12.66 -26.01 1.91
C GLN A 247 11.96 -26.26 0.57
N SER A 248 10.67 -26.61 0.62
CA SER A 248 9.87 -26.76 -0.61
C SER A 248 9.64 -25.43 -1.31
N VAL A 249 9.53 -24.31 -0.58
CA VAL A 249 9.50 -22.95 -1.16
C VAL A 249 10.83 -22.67 -1.86
N PHE A 250 11.97 -22.86 -1.19
CA PHE A 250 13.29 -22.64 -1.80
C PHE A 250 13.48 -23.43 -3.09
N SER A 251 13.17 -24.73 -3.05
CA SER A 251 13.34 -25.60 -4.21
C SER A 251 12.53 -25.12 -5.40
N TYR A 252 11.29 -24.71 -5.16
CA TYR A 252 10.42 -24.19 -6.20
C TYR A 252 10.89 -22.82 -6.72
N ALA A 253 11.20 -21.90 -5.81
CA ALA A 253 11.57 -20.53 -6.17
C ALA A 253 12.91 -20.49 -6.93
N VAL A 254 13.93 -21.23 -6.50
CA VAL A 254 15.22 -21.35 -7.21
C VAL A 254 15.02 -21.93 -8.61
N GLN A 255 14.20 -22.98 -8.75
CA GLN A 255 13.90 -23.58 -10.05
C GLN A 255 13.21 -22.60 -11.03
N HIS A 256 12.41 -21.68 -10.49
CA HIS A 256 11.62 -20.73 -11.30
C HIS A 256 12.19 -19.32 -11.29
N PHE A 257 13.43 -19.12 -10.82
CA PHE A 257 14.07 -17.82 -10.68
C PHE A 257 13.96 -16.96 -11.95
N ASP A 258 14.30 -17.52 -13.10
CA ASP A 258 14.25 -16.80 -14.39
C ASP A 258 12.82 -16.36 -14.76
N ALA A 259 11.81 -17.16 -14.43
CA ALA A 259 10.42 -16.79 -14.68
C ALA A 259 10.00 -15.58 -13.82
N TYR A 260 10.37 -15.58 -12.55
CA TYR A 260 10.09 -14.44 -11.65
C TYR A 260 10.90 -13.20 -12.05
N ALA A 261 12.16 -13.35 -12.45
CA ALA A 261 12.99 -12.24 -12.94
C ALA A 261 12.35 -11.58 -14.16
N LYS A 262 11.84 -12.38 -15.10
CA LYS A 262 11.14 -11.90 -16.29
C LYS A 262 9.87 -11.10 -15.94
N GLU A 263 9.09 -11.55 -14.97
CA GLU A 263 7.90 -10.80 -14.50
C GLU A 263 8.29 -9.44 -13.89
N ALA A 264 9.34 -9.39 -13.08
CA ALA A 264 9.84 -8.15 -12.51
C ALA A 264 10.30 -7.16 -13.62
N GLU A 265 11.09 -7.63 -14.56
CA GLU A 265 11.59 -6.82 -15.68
C GLU A 265 10.49 -6.38 -16.66
N ALA A 266 9.42 -7.19 -16.79
CA ALA A 266 8.26 -6.81 -17.59
C ALA A 266 7.53 -5.61 -16.96
N ARG A 267 7.43 -5.54 -15.62
CA ARG A 267 6.86 -4.38 -14.93
C ARG A 267 7.72 -3.13 -15.11
N ASP A 268 9.04 -3.25 -15.02
CA ASP A 268 9.95 -2.13 -15.31
C ASP A 268 9.74 -1.59 -16.73
N THR A 269 9.67 -2.49 -17.70
CA THR A 269 9.45 -2.12 -19.10
C THR A 269 8.12 -1.40 -19.29
N GLU A 270 7.05 -1.88 -18.64
CA GLU A 270 5.72 -1.27 -18.71
C GLU A 270 5.72 0.14 -18.14
N LEU A 271 6.31 0.34 -16.95
CA LEU A 271 6.34 1.65 -16.31
C LEU A 271 7.23 2.64 -17.07
N LEU A 272 8.38 2.22 -17.55
CA LEU A 272 9.27 3.05 -18.39
C LEU A 272 8.59 3.51 -19.69
N ALA A 273 7.75 2.66 -20.28
CA ALA A 273 7.01 2.97 -21.50
C ALA A 273 5.79 3.87 -21.26
N SER A 274 5.42 4.16 -20.02
CA SER A 274 4.21 4.92 -19.67
C SER A 274 4.28 6.42 -20.01
N GLY A 275 5.48 6.96 -20.23
CA GLY A 275 5.68 8.40 -20.44
C GLY A 275 5.58 9.25 -19.16
N LEU A 276 5.47 8.62 -18.00
CA LEU A 276 5.46 9.29 -16.71
C LEU A 276 6.84 9.87 -16.35
N THR A 277 6.85 10.93 -15.55
CA THR A 277 8.09 11.51 -15.00
C THR A 277 8.78 10.54 -14.05
N GLU A 278 10.08 10.72 -13.81
CA GLU A 278 10.83 9.90 -12.83
C GLU A 278 10.20 9.95 -11.43
N ALA A 279 9.71 11.12 -11.01
CA ALA A 279 9.02 11.29 -9.72
C ALA A 279 7.75 10.44 -9.63
N GLN A 280 6.94 10.40 -10.70
CA GLN A 280 5.74 9.58 -10.73
C GLN A 280 6.05 8.09 -10.81
N GLN A 281 7.06 7.69 -11.58
CA GLN A 281 7.54 6.31 -11.63
C GLN A 281 8.05 5.85 -10.27
N PHE A 282 8.78 6.70 -9.55
CA PHE A 282 9.22 6.44 -8.17
C PHE A 282 8.02 6.21 -7.25
N MET A 283 7.02 7.10 -7.26
CA MET A 283 5.85 7.01 -6.39
C MET A 283 5.06 5.71 -6.63
N ILE A 284 4.84 5.33 -7.89
CA ILE A 284 4.18 4.07 -8.27
C ILE A 284 5.00 2.87 -7.79
N SER A 285 6.31 2.90 -7.99
CA SER A 285 7.20 1.82 -7.58
C SER A 285 7.23 1.62 -6.07
N HIS A 286 7.28 2.74 -5.33
CA HIS A 286 7.36 2.73 -3.87
C HIS A 286 6.05 2.29 -3.22
N SER A 287 4.92 2.80 -3.69
CA SER A 287 3.59 2.41 -3.20
C SER A 287 3.25 0.95 -3.48
N THR A 288 3.61 0.43 -4.68
CA THR A 288 3.35 -0.97 -5.04
C THR A 288 4.04 -1.95 -4.10
N ARG A 289 5.28 -1.65 -3.66
CA ARG A 289 6.00 -2.49 -2.69
C ARG A 289 5.32 -2.49 -1.33
N SER A 290 4.88 -1.34 -0.85
CA SER A 290 4.12 -1.22 0.40
C SER A 290 2.79 -1.99 0.33
N TYR A 291 2.07 -1.89 -0.78
CA TYR A 291 0.83 -2.65 -0.99
C TYR A 291 1.06 -4.16 -0.90
N TYR A 292 1.97 -4.72 -1.70
CA TYR A 292 2.20 -6.17 -1.68
C TYR A 292 2.84 -6.66 -0.38
N GLY A 293 3.66 -5.84 0.29
CA GLY A 293 4.18 -6.14 1.62
C GLY A 293 3.11 -6.23 2.70
N SER A 294 1.97 -5.57 2.49
CA SER A 294 0.83 -5.52 3.43
C SER A 294 -0.28 -6.54 3.11
N THR A 295 -0.16 -7.32 2.02
CA THR A 295 -1.20 -8.25 1.58
C THR A 295 -1.09 -9.63 2.21
N GLN A 296 -2.25 -10.22 2.55
CA GLN A 296 -2.38 -11.62 2.96
C GLN A 296 -3.38 -12.33 2.04
N TRP A 297 -2.94 -13.43 1.48
CA TRP A 297 -3.81 -14.34 0.78
C TRP A 297 -4.00 -15.58 1.64
N LEU A 298 -5.21 -15.73 2.16
CA LEU A 298 -5.56 -16.75 3.12
C LEU A 298 -6.56 -17.75 2.51
N VAL A 299 -6.69 -18.89 3.17
CA VAL A 299 -7.70 -19.91 2.89
C VAL A 299 -8.40 -20.26 4.19
N ASP A 300 -9.73 -20.25 4.19
CA ASP A 300 -10.53 -20.65 5.34
C ASP A 300 -10.66 -22.18 5.44
N THR A 301 -11.36 -22.64 6.46
CA THR A 301 -11.58 -24.09 6.72
C THR A 301 -12.42 -24.79 5.64
N ASP A 302 -13.17 -24.03 4.86
CA ASP A 302 -14.00 -24.52 3.75
C ASP A 302 -13.25 -24.51 2.40
N GLY A 303 -11.98 -24.07 2.39
CA GLY A 303 -11.16 -23.95 1.19
C GLY A 303 -11.43 -22.67 0.37
N LYS A 304 -12.17 -21.70 0.93
CA LYS A 304 -12.47 -20.43 0.25
C LYS A 304 -11.34 -19.43 0.45
N PRO A 305 -11.01 -18.64 -0.60
CA PRO A 305 -9.99 -17.60 -0.47
C PRO A 305 -10.50 -16.43 0.38
N ILE A 306 -9.60 -15.88 1.20
CA ILE A 306 -9.77 -14.62 1.91
C ILE A 306 -8.61 -13.72 1.52
N TRP A 307 -8.91 -12.55 0.94
CA TRP A 307 -7.94 -11.52 0.64
C TRP A 307 -7.96 -10.45 1.73
N VAL A 308 -6.80 -10.17 2.28
CA VAL A 308 -6.63 -9.11 3.29
C VAL A 308 -5.52 -8.18 2.84
N VAL A 309 -5.78 -6.89 2.95
CA VAL A 309 -4.76 -5.84 2.86
C VAL A 309 -4.69 -5.16 4.22
N ASN A 310 -3.53 -5.27 4.87
CA ASN A 310 -3.31 -4.65 6.17
C ASN A 310 -3.02 -3.16 5.99
N GLU A 311 -3.48 -2.35 6.92
CA GLU A 311 -3.24 -0.92 6.99
C GLU A 311 -1.81 -0.61 7.45
N GLY A 312 -0.81 -1.09 6.70
CA GLY A 312 0.60 -0.89 6.98
C GLY A 312 0.98 -1.19 8.44
N GLU A 313 1.63 -0.24 9.10
CA GLU A 313 2.11 -0.39 10.47
C GLU A 313 0.99 -0.55 11.52
N TYR A 314 -0.23 -0.13 11.20
CA TYR A 314 -1.38 -0.25 12.10
C TYR A 314 -2.01 -1.65 12.10
N LEU A 315 -1.74 -2.45 11.07
CA LEU A 315 -2.19 -3.84 10.93
C LEU A 315 -3.71 -4.05 10.96
N MET A 316 -4.52 -3.01 10.73
CA MET A 316 -5.95 -3.16 10.52
C MET A 316 -6.19 -3.90 9.20
N MET A 317 -7.14 -4.84 9.22
CA MET A 317 -7.42 -5.76 8.13
C MET A 317 -8.55 -5.21 7.26
N ASN A 318 -8.27 -4.94 5.98
CA ASN A 318 -9.26 -4.45 5.00
C ASN A 318 -10.04 -3.22 5.48
N THR A 319 -9.34 -2.19 5.93
CA THR A 319 -9.96 -0.90 6.24
C THR A 319 -10.69 -0.36 5.01
N LEU A 320 -11.99 -0.11 5.10
CA LEU A 320 -12.83 0.12 3.91
C LEU A 320 -12.58 1.46 3.22
N ASP A 321 -12.15 2.48 3.95
CA ASP A 321 -11.73 3.77 3.37
C ASP A 321 -10.35 3.70 2.68
N LEU A 322 -9.55 2.67 2.97
CA LEU A 322 -8.37 2.35 2.18
C LEU A 322 -8.73 1.49 0.96
N THR A 323 -9.67 0.57 1.12
CA THR A 323 -10.14 -0.32 0.05
C THR A 323 -10.66 0.48 -1.14
N VAL A 324 -11.40 1.56 -0.90
CA VAL A 324 -11.94 2.42 -1.96
C VAL A 324 -10.85 3.14 -2.76
N ASP A 325 -9.72 3.42 -2.15
CA ASP A 325 -8.56 4.05 -2.81
C ASP A 325 -7.71 3.01 -3.57
N MET A 326 -7.55 1.81 -3.02
CA MET A 326 -6.83 0.70 -3.66
C MET A 326 -7.59 0.08 -4.84
N LEU A 327 -8.89 0.34 -4.92
CA LEU A 327 -9.83 -0.21 -5.91
C LEU A 327 -9.29 -0.22 -7.34
N PHE A 328 -8.72 0.88 -7.79
CA PHE A 328 -8.25 1.04 -9.18
C PHE A 328 -7.03 0.17 -9.49
N PHE A 329 -6.13 0.02 -8.52
CA PHE A 329 -4.99 -0.88 -8.61
C PHE A 329 -5.45 -2.35 -8.64
N GLU A 330 -6.34 -2.72 -7.72
CA GLU A 330 -6.86 -4.08 -7.62
C GLU A 330 -7.67 -4.46 -8.85
N LEU A 331 -8.50 -3.57 -9.39
CA LEU A 331 -9.25 -3.83 -10.63
C LEU A 331 -8.35 -4.02 -11.85
N ARG A 332 -7.18 -3.37 -11.88
CA ARG A 332 -6.22 -3.56 -12.97
C ARG A 332 -5.52 -4.91 -12.91
N PHE A 333 -5.14 -5.35 -11.72
CA PHE A 333 -4.31 -6.55 -11.55
C PHE A 333 -5.08 -7.76 -11.01
N ASN A 334 -6.00 -7.55 -10.07
CA ASN A 334 -6.60 -8.61 -9.28
C ASN A 334 -8.11 -8.39 -9.04
N PRO A 335 -8.97 -8.27 -10.07
CA PRO A 335 -10.39 -7.91 -9.88
C PRO A 335 -11.15 -8.81 -8.90
N TRP A 336 -10.75 -10.08 -8.77
CA TRP A 336 -11.38 -11.02 -7.84
C TRP A 336 -11.17 -10.63 -6.38
N THR A 337 -10.08 -9.90 -6.03
CA THR A 337 -9.83 -9.45 -4.65
C THR A 337 -10.87 -8.43 -4.21
N VAL A 338 -11.25 -7.51 -5.10
CA VAL A 338 -12.34 -6.54 -4.85
C VAL A 338 -13.64 -7.28 -4.56
N ARG A 339 -14.04 -8.24 -5.42
CA ARG A 339 -15.22 -9.07 -5.19
C ARG A 339 -15.17 -9.83 -3.85
N ASN A 340 -14.00 -10.38 -3.53
CA ASN A 340 -13.78 -11.11 -2.28
C ASN A 340 -14.01 -10.22 -1.06
N VAL A 341 -13.39 -9.04 -1.02
CA VAL A 341 -13.51 -8.08 0.09
C VAL A 341 -14.94 -7.57 0.21
N LEU A 342 -15.60 -7.19 -0.89
CA LEU A 342 -16.99 -6.72 -0.87
C LEU A 342 -17.96 -7.79 -0.35
N ASN A 343 -17.77 -9.05 -0.73
CA ASN A 343 -18.54 -10.17 -0.18
C ASN A 343 -18.33 -10.33 1.33
N GLN A 344 -17.08 -10.27 1.80
CA GLN A 344 -16.76 -10.36 3.23
C GLN A 344 -17.45 -9.24 4.04
N PHE A 345 -17.47 -8.01 3.51
CA PHE A 345 -18.18 -6.91 4.17
C PHE A 345 -19.68 -7.18 4.28
N VAL A 346 -20.32 -7.69 3.23
CA VAL A 346 -21.76 -8.05 3.29
C VAL A 346 -22.01 -9.20 4.25
N ASP A 347 -21.22 -10.27 4.13
CA ASP A 347 -21.48 -11.52 4.84
C ASP A 347 -21.18 -11.45 6.36
N ARG A 348 -20.22 -10.60 6.77
CA ARG A 348 -19.73 -10.57 8.16
C ARG A 348 -19.69 -9.18 8.83
N TYR A 349 -19.53 -8.10 8.06
CA TYR A 349 -19.20 -6.78 8.58
C TYR A 349 -20.22 -5.70 8.21
N SER A 350 -21.37 -6.09 7.63
CA SER A 350 -22.55 -5.23 7.54
C SER A 350 -23.33 -5.25 8.84
N TYR A 351 -24.04 -4.17 9.12
CA TYR A 351 -24.94 -4.05 10.27
C TYR A 351 -26.11 -3.12 9.96
N GLU A 352 -27.17 -3.18 10.77
CA GLU A 352 -28.25 -2.21 10.81
C GLU A 352 -28.06 -1.31 12.02
N ASP A 353 -28.36 -0.02 11.89
CA ASP A 353 -28.30 0.93 12.99
C ASP A 353 -29.55 1.82 13.06
N GLU A 354 -29.57 2.65 14.11
CA GLU A 354 -30.48 3.78 14.24
C GLU A 354 -29.67 5.07 14.06
N ILE A 355 -30.34 6.12 13.63
CA ILE A 355 -29.75 7.45 13.40
C ILE A 355 -30.48 8.51 14.21
N PHE A 356 -29.82 9.63 14.42
CA PHE A 356 -30.37 10.80 15.08
C PHE A 356 -29.92 12.10 14.41
N SER A 357 -30.75 13.13 14.53
CA SER A 357 -30.32 14.50 14.25
C SER A 357 -29.53 15.04 15.43
N PRO A 358 -28.41 15.73 15.23
CA PRO A 358 -27.69 16.44 16.31
C PRO A 358 -28.55 17.43 17.09
N GLU A 359 -29.62 17.98 16.48
CA GLU A 359 -30.58 18.88 17.13
C GLU A 359 -31.54 18.16 18.09
N ALA A 360 -31.72 16.82 17.92
CA ALA A 360 -32.62 16.01 18.72
C ALA A 360 -32.02 14.60 18.94
N PRO A 361 -30.88 14.48 19.65
CA PRO A 361 -30.13 13.23 19.77
C PRO A 361 -30.87 12.13 20.54
N GLU A 362 -31.89 12.48 21.31
CA GLU A 362 -32.75 11.54 22.02
C GLU A 362 -33.78 10.84 21.11
N LYS A 363 -33.99 11.36 19.91
CA LYS A 363 -34.94 10.79 18.94
C LYS A 363 -34.24 9.90 17.92
N LEU A 364 -34.24 8.61 18.22
CA LEU A 364 -33.69 7.62 17.30
C LEU A 364 -34.69 7.24 16.21
N LEU A 365 -34.19 7.06 14.99
CA LEU A 365 -34.91 6.68 13.77
C LEU A 365 -34.15 5.54 13.07
N PRO A 366 -34.82 4.69 12.28
CA PRO A 366 -34.13 3.65 11.51
C PRO A 366 -33.08 4.23 10.55
N GLY A 367 -31.81 3.83 10.71
CA GLY A 367 -30.69 4.25 9.85
C GLY A 367 -30.53 3.39 8.61
N GLY A 368 -30.74 2.08 8.78
CA GLY A 368 -30.56 1.08 7.75
C GLY A 368 -29.16 0.46 7.74
N ILE A 369 -28.78 -0.14 6.63
CA ILE A 369 -27.51 -0.86 6.50
C ILE A 369 -26.32 0.09 6.44
N SER A 370 -25.22 -0.29 7.07
CA SER A 370 -23.89 0.22 6.82
C SER A 370 -22.83 -0.85 7.09
N PHE A 371 -21.56 -0.48 7.03
CA PHE A 371 -20.44 -1.41 7.10
C PHE A 371 -19.44 -0.98 8.17
N ALA A 372 -18.80 -1.97 8.81
CA ALA A 372 -17.74 -1.72 9.79
C ALA A 372 -16.52 -1.06 9.12
N HIS A 373 -15.75 -0.32 9.92
CA HIS A 373 -14.54 0.36 9.46
C HIS A 373 -13.51 -0.64 8.88
N ASP A 374 -13.27 -1.74 9.58
CA ASP A 374 -12.30 -2.79 9.24
C ASP A 374 -12.85 -4.18 9.59
N MET A 375 -12.13 -5.21 9.20
CA MET A 375 -12.46 -6.61 9.50
C MET A 375 -11.73 -7.16 10.73
N GLY A 376 -10.84 -6.38 11.35
CA GLY A 376 -10.02 -6.81 12.47
C GLY A 376 -8.65 -6.15 12.50
N VAL A 377 -7.76 -6.62 13.36
CA VAL A 377 -6.40 -6.11 13.53
C VAL A 377 -5.42 -7.23 13.87
N ALA A 378 -4.21 -7.17 13.30
CA ALA A 378 -3.10 -8.08 13.62
C ALA A 378 -3.52 -9.56 13.61
N ASN A 379 -4.14 -10.02 12.52
CA ASN A 379 -4.66 -11.38 12.32
C ASN A 379 -5.84 -11.79 13.22
N HIS A 380 -6.41 -10.86 13.98
CA HIS A 380 -7.64 -11.10 14.75
C HIS A 380 -8.83 -10.51 13.99
N PHE A 381 -9.63 -11.36 13.37
CA PHE A 381 -10.90 -10.94 12.79
C PHE A 381 -11.86 -10.48 13.90
N SER A 382 -12.49 -9.33 13.71
CA SER A 382 -13.51 -8.82 14.62
C SER A 382 -14.78 -9.68 14.62
N PRO A 383 -15.60 -9.65 15.67
CA PRO A 383 -16.94 -10.21 15.65
C PRO A 383 -17.78 -9.63 14.50
N GLN A 384 -18.81 -10.36 14.10
CA GLN A 384 -19.70 -9.94 13.02
C GLN A 384 -20.35 -8.58 13.31
N GLY A 385 -20.29 -7.68 12.33
CA GLY A 385 -20.87 -6.34 12.41
C GLY A 385 -20.07 -5.32 13.23
N TYR A 386 -18.86 -5.67 13.70
CA TYR A 386 -18.01 -4.79 14.50
C TYR A 386 -16.64 -4.57 13.86
N SER A 387 -16.09 -3.37 14.04
CA SER A 387 -14.69 -3.07 13.74
C SER A 387 -13.76 -3.45 14.91
N SER A 388 -12.45 -3.46 14.66
CA SER A 388 -11.44 -3.68 15.70
C SER A 388 -11.47 -2.60 16.79
N TYR A 389 -11.76 -1.35 16.41
CA TYR A 389 -11.84 -0.22 17.35
C TYR A 389 -13.00 -0.36 18.32
N GLU A 390 -14.17 -0.76 17.86
CA GLU A 390 -15.34 -0.98 18.70
C GLU A 390 -15.10 -2.11 19.72
N CYS A 391 -14.36 -3.16 19.32
CA CYS A 391 -14.00 -4.26 20.19
C CYS A 391 -12.96 -3.89 21.25
N SER A 392 -12.07 -2.93 20.97
CA SER A 392 -11.03 -2.48 21.90
C SER A 392 -11.51 -1.43 22.90
N GLY A 393 -12.78 -1.02 22.85
CA GLY A 393 -13.34 0.02 23.70
C GLY A 393 -12.87 1.43 23.37
N LEU A 394 -12.25 1.62 22.21
CA LEU A 394 -11.91 2.93 21.65
C LEU A 394 -13.13 3.56 20.97
N ASP A 395 -14.27 3.45 21.61
CA ASP A 395 -15.60 3.74 21.07
C ASP A 395 -16.03 5.21 21.16
N ARG A 396 -15.09 6.10 21.54
CA ARG A 396 -15.33 7.54 21.56
C ARG A 396 -14.17 8.26 20.87
N LEU A 397 -14.51 9.11 19.91
CA LEU A 397 -13.53 9.96 19.19
C LEU A 397 -12.51 9.15 18.39
N CYS A 398 -12.88 8.03 17.77
CA CYS A 398 -11.97 7.27 16.92
C CYS A 398 -12.64 6.82 15.61
N PHE A 399 -11.83 6.26 14.73
CA PHE A 399 -12.16 5.82 13.36
C PHE A 399 -13.29 4.80 13.24
N SER A 400 -13.80 4.26 14.32
CA SER A 400 -14.90 3.29 14.31
C SER A 400 -16.22 3.87 13.82
N TYR A 401 -16.37 5.18 13.87
CA TYR A 401 -17.65 5.85 13.57
C TYR A 401 -17.62 6.61 12.25
N MET A 402 -17.28 5.91 11.21
CA MET A 402 -17.32 6.39 9.82
C MET A 402 -18.50 5.78 9.06
N THR A 403 -19.64 5.62 9.73
CA THR A 403 -20.79 4.89 9.19
C THR A 403 -21.28 5.47 7.85
N CYS A 404 -21.35 6.79 7.75
CA CYS A 404 -21.72 7.49 6.53
C CYS A 404 -20.71 7.26 5.41
N GLU A 405 -19.42 7.34 5.72
CA GLU A 405 -18.38 7.17 4.72
C GLU A 405 -18.27 5.70 4.27
N GLN A 406 -18.32 4.74 5.19
CA GLN A 406 -18.20 3.32 4.82
C GLN A 406 -19.39 2.83 3.99
N LEU A 407 -20.57 3.39 4.20
CA LEU A 407 -21.73 3.16 3.33
C LEU A 407 -21.44 3.57 1.87
N THR A 408 -20.94 4.78 1.68
CA THR A 408 -20.58 5.29 0.34
C THR A 408 -19.41 4.51 -0.26
N ASN A 409 -18.40 4.16 0.54
CA ASN A 409 -17.22 3.42 0.09
C ASN A 409 -17.59 2.05 -0.48
N TRP A 410 -18.44 1.30 0.22
CA TRP A 410 -18.91 0.00 -0.27
C TRP A 410 -19.68 0.13 -1.59
N VAL A 411 -20.61 1.11 -1.68
CA VAL A 411 -21.41 1.36 -2.90
C VAL A 411 -20.52 1.74 -4.07
N LEU A 412 -19.55 2.62 -3.85
CA LEU A 412 -18.61 3.09 -4.89
C LEU A 412 -17.72 1.94 -5.39
N CYS A 413 -17.19 1.14 -4.49
CA CYS A 413 -16.43 -0.06 -4.86
C CYS A 413 -17.28 -1.04 -5.68
N ALA A 414 -18.52 -1.29 -5.27
CA ALA A 414 -19.43 -2.17 -6.00
C ALA A 414 -19.78 -1.62 -7.40
N GLY A 415 -20.05 -0.30 -7.50
CA GLY A 415 -20.35 0.36 -8.77
C GLY A 415 -19.21 0.29 -9.77
N VAL A 416 -18.00 0.66 -9.36
CA VAL A 416 -16.82 0.62 -10.24
C VAL A 416 -16.48 -0.83 -10.59
N TYR A 417 -16.56 -1.76 -9.62
CA TYR A 417 -16.35 -3.19 -9.87
C TYR A 417 -17.28 -3.72 -10.96
N VAL A 418 -18.59 -3.54 -10.82
CA VAL A 418 -19.56 -3.99 -11.81
C VAL A 418 -19.35 -3.32 -13.16
N ALA A 419 -19.06 -2.02 -13.16
CA ALA A 419 -18.81 -1.29 -14.40
C ALA A 419 -17.58 -1.79 -15.17
N LYS A 420 -16.50 -2.11 -14.46
CA LYS A 420 -15.23 -2.58 -15.08
C LYS A 420 -15.26 -4.05 -15.46
N THR A 421 -15.80 -4.90 -14.61
CA THR A 421 -15.78 -6.37 -14.80
C THR A 421 -16.96 -6.92 -15.55
N LYS A 422 -18.10 -6.20 -15.56
CA LYS A 422 -19.40 -6.68 -16.08
C LYS A 422 -19.91 -7.94 -15.35
N ASP A 423 -19.52 -8.10 -14.07
CA ASP A 423 -19.94 -9.22 -13.22
C ASP A 423 -21.43 -9.07 -12.82
N LEU A 424 -22.30 -9.54 -13.69
CA LEU A 424 -23.76 -9.51 -13.49
C LEU A 424 -24.18 -10.42 -12.32
N GLU A 425 -23.49 -11.54 -12.09
CA GLU A 425 -23.80 -12.45 -10.99
C GLU A 425 -23.62 -11.77 -9.64
N PHE A 426 -22.54 -10.98 -9.49
CA PHE A 426 -22.31 -10.15 -8.30
C PHE A 426 -23.45 -9.14 -8.11
N ALA A 427 -23.83 -8.42 -9.16
CA ALA A 427 -24.90 -7.42 -9.09
C ALA A 427 -26.25 -8.05 -8.69
N ILE A 428 -26.61 -9.20 -9.27
CA ILE A 428 -27.83 -9.96 -8.92
C ILE A 428 -27.77 -10.44 -7.47
N LYS A 429 -26.65 -11.04 -7.06
CA LYS A 429 -26.45 -11.55 -5.69
C LYS A 429 -26.70 -10.46 -4.64
N HIS A 430 -26.24 -9.25 -4.92
CA HIS A 430 -26.30 -8.13 -3.97
C HIS A 430 -27.41 -7.11 -4.24
N ALA A 431 -28.37 -7.42 -5.11
CA ALA A 431 -29.44 -6.49 -5.47
C ALA A 431 -30.23 -5.96 -4.27
N ASP A 432 -30.53 -6.83 -3.28
CA ASP A 432 -31.20 -6.43 -2.02
C ASP A 432 -30.32 -5.50 -1.18
N VAL A 433 -29.03 -5.83 -1.02
CA VAL A 433 -28.07 -5.00 -0.28
C VAL A 433 -27.95 -3.63 -0.92
N LEU A 434 -27.87 -3.54 -2.24
CA LEU A 434 -27.80 -2.27 -2.98
C LEU A 434 -29.05 -1.41 -2.76
N LYS A 435 -30.25 -2.00 -2.74
CA LYS A 435 -31.50 -1.30 -2.41
C LYS A 435 -31.48 -0.77 -0.97
N ARG A 436 -31.05 -1.60 -0.03
CA ARG A 436 -30.90 -1.20 1.38
C ARG A 436 -29.86 -0.10 1.56
N CYS A 437 -28.76 -0.11 0.81
CA CYS A 437 -27.78 0.99 0.78
C CYS A 437 -28.42 2.29 0.28
N PHE A 438 -29.19 2.24 -0.80
CA PHE A 438 -29.92 3.40 -1.29
C PHE A 438 -30.89 3.97 -0.24
N ASP A 439 -31.69 3.10 0.40
CA ASP A 439 -32.58 3.52 1.48
C ASP A 439 -31.83 4.16 2.66
N SER A 440 -30.67 3.60 3.01
CA SER A 440 -29.82 4.13 4.08
C SER A 440 -29.28 5.52 3.74
N LEU A 441 -28.82 5.74 2.52
CA LEU A 441 -28.39 7.07 2.03
C LEU A 441 -29.53 8.10 2.17
N LEU A 442 -30.74 7.73 1.74
CA LEU A 442 -31.92 8.61 1.84
C LEU A 442 -32.36 8.91 3.28
N ARG A 443 -32.22 7.94 4.18
CA ARG A 443 -32.56 8.12 5.61
C ARG A 443 -31.53 9.01 6.32
N ARG A 444 -30.27 8.84 6.02
CA ARG A 444 -29.16 9.65 6.58
C ARG A 444 -29.13 11.07 6.02
N ASP A 445 -29.66 11.29 4.82
CA ASP A 445 -29.98 12.63 4.33
C ASP A 445 -31.05 13.26 5.21
N HIS A 446 -32.28 12.84 5.05
CA HIS A 446 -33.38 13.26 5.93
C HIS A 446 -34.52 12.23 5.90
N PRO A 447 -35.07 11.86 7.08
CA PRO A 447 -36.23 10.94 7.17
C PRO A 447 -37.45 11.42 6.40
N ASP A 448 -37.73 12.75 6.43
CA ASP A 448 -38.77 13.37 5.64
C ASP A 448 -38.29 13.62 4.20
N PRO A 449 -38.92 12.97 3.19
CA PRO A 449 -38.50 13.10 1.80
C PRO A 449 -38.51 14.55 1.24
N GLU A 450 -39.39 15.43 1.77
CA GLU A 450 -39.50 16.82 1.30
C GLU A 450 -38.33 17.69 1.79
N ARG A 451 -37.61 17.24 2.81
CA ARG A 451 -36.47 17.94 3.40
C ARG A 451 -35.11 17.43 2.92
N ARG A 452 -35.09 16.38 2.11
CA ARG A 452 -33.86 15.82 1.58
C ARG A 452 -33.14 16.79 0.66
N ASN A 453 -31.83 16.91 0.86
CA ASN A 453 -30.95 17.75 0.05
C ASN A 453 -29.84 16.95 -0.68
N GLY A 454 -29.77 15.63 -0.48
CA GLY A 454 -28.80 14.73 -1.08
C GLY A 454 -27.52 14.50 -0.26
N LEU A 455 -27.33 15.23 0.86
CA LEU A 455 -26.20 15.08 1.76
C LEU A 455 -26.61 14.27 2.98
N MET A 456 -25.64 13.68 3.67
CA MET A 456 -25.91 13.00 4.95
C MET A 456 -25.82 13.98 6.10
N SER A 457 -26.94 14.19 6.81
CA SER A 457 -27.10 15.11 7.94
C SER A 457 -27.44 14.39 9.25
N TYR A 458 -27.71 13.08 9.19
CA TYR A 458 -28.04 12.24 10.35
C TYR A 458 -26.91 11.31 10.70
N GLU A 459 -26.60 11.19 11.97
CA GLU A 459 -25.47 10.44 12.51
C GLU A 459 -25.92 9.11 13.12
N SER A 460 -25.03 8.13 13.17
CA SER A 460 -25.30 6.81 13.72
C SER A 460 -25.39 6.79 15.25
N SER A 461 -26.34 6.07 15.79
CA SER A 461 -26.43 5.78 17.22
C SER A 461 -25.22 5.01 17.78
N ARG A 462 -24.44 4.37 16.92
CA ARG A 462 -23.20 3.68 17.30
C ARG A 462 -22.12 4.64 17.81
N THR A 463 -22.19 5.93 17.48
CA THR A 463 -21.29 6.96 18.02
C THR A 463 -21.43 7.19 19.51
N LYS A 464 -22.50 6.63 20.15
CA LYS A 464 -22.79 6.78 21.58
C LYS A 464 -22.75 8.23 22.06
N GLY A 465 -23.22 9.15 21.22
CA GLY A 465 -23.28 10.58 21.47
C GLY A 465 -22.02 11.37 21.07
N GLY A 466 -21.05 10.73 20.39
CA GLY A 466 -20.02 11.42 19.61
C GLY A 466 -20.49 11.71 18.20
N GLY A 467 -19.85 12.63 17.48
CA GLY A 467 -20.11 12.88 16.06
C GLY A 467 -19.50 11.78 15.18
N GLU A 468 -20.10 11.53 14.02
CA GLU A 468 -19.45 10.71 12.99
C GLU A 468 -18.29 11.48 12.36
N ILE A 469 -17.26 10.73 11.98
CA ILE A 469 -16.03 11.25 11.39
C ILE A 469 -15.83 10.74 9.97
N THR A 470 -14.88 11.35 9.26
CA THR A 470 -14.37 10.92 7.95
C THR A 470 -12.95 10.42 8.07
N THR A 471 -12.39 9.83 7.00
CA THR A 471 -10.98 9.45 6.89
C THR A 471 -9.98 10.58 7.18
N TYR A 472 -10.46 11.82 7.23
CA TYR A 472 -9.63 13.03 7.43
C TYR A 472 -9.63 13.55 8.87
N ASP A 473 -10.22 12.86 9.83
CA ASP A 473 -10.33 13.32 11.22
C ASP A 473 -8.98 13.60 11.88
N SER A 474 -7.99 12.77 11.57
CA SER A 474 -6.62 12.92 12.08
C SER A 474 -5.83 14.03 11.41
N LEU A 475 -6.30 14.59 10.29
CA LEU A 475 -5.63 15.66 9.56
C LEU A 475 -6.12 17.04 9.99
N ASP A 476 -7.43 17.20 10.10
CA ASP A 476 -8.06 18.47 10.41
C ASP A 476 -9.47 18.21 10.98
N HIS A 477 -9.78 18.70 12.16
CA HIS A 477 -11.11 18.58 12.76
C HIS A 477 -12.21 19.13 11.84
N SER A 478 -11.90 20.10 11.00
CA SER A 478 -12.83 20.67 10.04
C SER A 478 -13.17 19.73 8.89
N LEU A 479 -12.25 18.82 8.55
CA LEU A 479 -12.45 17.74 7.58
C LEU A 479 -13.05 16.51 8.25
N GLY A 480 -12.85 16.36 9.54
CA GLY A 480 -13.26 15.19 10.30
C GLY A 480 -14.77 15.04 10.47
N GLN A 481 -15.53 16.14 10.51
CA GLN A 481 -16.99 16.05 10.63
C GLN A 481 -17.61 15.40 9.41
N ALA A 482 -18.39 14.33 9.60
CA ALA A 482 -19.08 13.65 8.49
C ALA A 482 -20.33 14.40 8.02
N ARG A 483 -21.11 14.97 8.96
CA ARG A 483 -22.36 15.66 8.69
C ARG A 483 -22.15 16.89 7.79
N ASP A 484 -22.97 17.00 6.74
CA ASP A 484 -23.01 18.12 5.80
C ASP A 484 -21.63 18.48 5.17
N ASN A 485 -20.72 17.51 5.16
CA ASN A 485 -19.38 17.65 4.63
C ASN A 485 -19.38 17.50 3.10
N ILE A 486 -18.72 18.40 2.37
CA ILE A 486 -18.69 18.41 0.89
C ILE A 486 -17.89 17.25 0.30
N TYR A 487 -16.90 16.72 1.00
CA TYR A 487 -16.21 15.49 0.60
C TYR A 487 -17.18 14.30 0.55
N LEU A 488 -17.94 14.08 1.64
CA LEU A 488 -18.96 13.03 1.66
C LEU A 488 -20.15 13.36 0.75
N GLY A 489 -20.51 14.62 0.60
CA GLY A 489 -21.52 15.06 -0.36
C GLY A 489 -21.17 14.64 -1.79
N GLY A 490 -19.91 14.82 -2.21
CA GLY A 490 -19.42 14.30 -3.46
C GLY A 490 -19.53 12.77 -3.57
N LYS A 491 -19.18 12.04 -2.52
CA LYS A 491 -19.34 10.57 -2.46
C LYS A 491 -20.81 10.14 -2.48
N CYS A 492 -21.74 10.88 -1.86
CA CYS A 492 -23.17 10.62 -1.98
C CYS A 492 -23.63 10.73 -3.42
N TRP A 493 -23.29 11.85 -4.10
CA TRP A 493 -23.58 12.07 -5.50
C TRP A 493 -23.06 10.93 -6.38
N ALA A 494 -21.80 10.56 -6.23
CA ALA A 494 -21.19 9.46 -6.98
C ALA A 494 -21.82 8.09 -6.65
N SER A 495 -22.24 7.87 -5.38
CA SER A 495 -22.95 6.66 -4.96
C SER A 495 -24.32 6.54 -5.61
N TYR A 496 -25.06 7.64 -5.74
CA TYR A 496 -26.33 7.63 -6.48
C TYR A 496 -26.13 7.28 -7.96
N LEU A 497 -25.08 7.78 -8.60
CA LEU A 497 -24.71 7.41 -9.98
C LEU A 497 -24.31 5.93 -10.10
N ALA A 498 -23.56 5.42 -9.12
CA ALA A 498 -23.16 4.02 -9.09
C ALA A 498 -24.38 3.08 -8.96
N LEU A 499 -25.30 3.44 -8.08
CA LEU A 499 -26.56 2.69 -7.88
C LEU A 499 -27.46 2.77 -9.13
N GLU A 500 -27.61 3.97 -9.73
CA GLU A 500 -28.34 4.15 -11.00
C GLU A 500 -27.76 3.24 -12.08
N TYR A 501 -26.43 3.19 -12.24
CA TYR A 501 -25.76 2.33 -13.20
C TYR A 501 -26.07 0.84 -12.95
N ILE A 502 -25.97 0.38 -11.70
CA ILE A 502 -26.23 -1.04 -11.36
C ILE A 502 -27.71 -1.37 -11.56
N PHE A 503 -28.64 -0.53 -11.11
CA PHE A 503 -30.08 -0.79 -11.27
C PHE A 503 -30.51 -0.79 -12.73
N ASN A 504 -29.93 0.09 -13.57
CA ASN A 504 -30.12 0.00 -15.03
C ASN A 504 -29.57 -1.32 -15.61
N THR A 505 -28.43 -1.79 -15.10
CA THR A 505 -27.85 -3.09 -15.52
C THR A 505 -28.72 -4.27 -15.10
N LEU A 506 -29.51 -4.13 -14.03
CA LEU A 506 -30.46 -5.12 -13.50
C LEU A 506 -31.90 -4.97 -14.06
N ASP A 507 -32.12 -4.06 -15.01
CA ASP A 507 -33.47 -3.74 -15.56
C ASP A 507 -34.46 -3.21 -14.49
N ASP A 508 -33.96 -2.63 -13.36
CA ASP A 508 -34.77 -1.98 -12.33
C ASP A 508 -34.88 -0.46 -12.57
N ALA A 509 -35.68 -0.09 -13.56
CA ALA A 509 -35.84 1.30 -13.98
C ALA A 509 -36.37 2.21 -12.87
N GLN A 510 -37.26 1.72 -11.99
CA GLN A 510 -37.83 2.53 -10.91
C GLN A 510 -36.75 2.92 -9.88
N SER A 511 -35.90 1.99 -9.49
CA SER A 511 -34.79 2.28 -8.58
C SER A 511 -33.77 3.20 -9.23
N ALA A 512 -33.47 2.99 -10.52
CA ALA A 512 -32.55 3.85 -11.27
C ALA A 512 -33.04 5.31 -11.37
N GLU A 513 -34.32 5.54 -11.71
CA GLU A 513 -34.91 6.88 -11.74
C GLU A 513 -34.87 7.57 -10.36
N SER A 514 -35.10 6.81 -9.29
CA SER A 514 -35.01 7.33 -7.92
C SER A 514 -33.59 7.76 -7.56
N CYS A 515 -32.58 6.99 -7.97
CA CYS A 515 -31.17 7.34 -7.77
C CYS A 515 -30.78 8.59 -8.58
N GLN A 516 -31.21 8.69 -9.83
CA GLN A 516 -30.98 9.87 -10.68
C GLN A 516 -31.56 11.14 -10.04
N ALA A 517 -32.79 11.06 -9.52
CA ALA A 517 -33.42 12.20 -8.85
C ALA A 517 -32.65 12.61 -7.57
N ALA A 518 -32.11 11.65 -6.83
CA ALA A 518 -31.26 11.92 -5.65
C ALA A 518 -29.92 12.55 -6.06
N ALA A 519 -29.29 12.06 -7.13
CA ALA A 519 -28.05 12.62 -7.66
C ALA A 519 -28.20 14.07 -8.12
N LEU A 520 -29.31 14.39 -8.82
CA LEU A 520 -29.61 15.76 -9.24
C LEU A 520 -29.75 16.68 -8.03
N ARG A 521 -30.54 16.30 -7.05
CA ARG A 521 -30.74 17.08 -5.81
C ARG A 521 -29.43 17.32 -5.06
N CYS A 522 -28.60 16.29 -4.91
CA CYS A 522 -27.29 16.38 -4.26
C CYS A 522 -26.37 17.37 -4.99
N SER A 523 -26.28 17.27 -6.31
CA SER A 523 -25.44 18.16 -7.12
C SER A 523 -25.92 19.61 -7.08
N GLU A 524 -27.22 19.87 -7.04
CA GLU A 524 -27.80 21.21 -6.87
C GLU A 524 -27.42 21.81 -5.51
N THR A 525 -27.52 21.03 -4.43
CA THR A 525 -27.13 21.46 -3.08
C THR A 525 -25.65 21.84 -3.03
N LEU A 526 -24.77 20.99 -3.58
CA LEU A 526 -23.32 21.24 -3.61
C LEU A 526 -22.97 22.47 -4.49
N ALA A 527 -23.64 22.63 -5.63
CA ALA A 527 -23.44 23.79 -6.48
C ALA A 527 -23.84 25.10 -5.79
N ASN A 528 -24.97 25.11 -5.08
CA ASN A 528 -25.48 26.27 -4.37
C ASN A 528 -24.66 26.63 -3.11
N ALA A 529 -23.84 25.73 -2.60
CA ALA A 529 -22.96 25.98 -1.45
C ALA A 529 -21.70 26.81 -1.78
N PHE A 530 -21.48 27.17 -3.05
CA PHE A 530 -20.31 27.96 -3.45
C PHE A 530 -20.40 29.39 -2.89
N ASN A 531 -19.36 29.79 -2.17
CA ASN A 531 -19.25 31.13 -1.60
C ASN A 531 -18.54 32.04 -2.60
N GLU A 532 -19.28 32.95 -3.22
CA GLU A 532 -18.75 33.89 -4.22
C GLU A 532 -17.70 34.85 -3.64
N SER A 533 -17.80 35.21 -2.37
CA SER A 533 -16.85 36.14 -1.72
C SER A 533 -15.51 35.44 -1.39
N GLU A 534 -15.53 34.16 -1.05
CA GLU A 534 -14.33 33.36 -0.74
C GLU A 534 -13.74 32.70 -1.98
N GLY A 535 -14.56 32.43 -2.99
CA GLY A 535 -14.15 31.78 -4.24
C GLY A 535 -14.05 30.26 -4.16
N PHE A 536 -14.65 29.63 -3.16
CA PHE A 536 -14.67 28.16 -2.99
C PHE A 536 -15.94 27.69 -2.26
N ILE A 537 -16.16 26.36 -2.21
CA ILE A 537 -17.19 25.74 -1.40
C ILE A 537 -16.60 25.48 -0.01
N PRO A 538 -17.22 25.93 1.10
CA PRO A 538 -16.73 25.62 2.46
C PRO A 538 -16.78 24.12 2.74
N ALA A 539 -15.86 23.62 3.56
CA ALA A 539 -15.73 22.19 3.84
C ALA A 539 -17.00 21.55 4.42
N VAL A 540 -17.75 22.32 5.20
CA VAL A 540 -19.03 21.93 5.79
C VAL A 540 -20.06 23.02 5.49
N ILE A 541 -21.22 22.64 4.96
CA ILE A 541 -22.23 23.63 4.49
C ILE A 541 -23.17 24.13 5.58
N ASP A 542 -23.13 23.59 6.78
CA ASP A 542 -23.92 24.05 7.93
C ASP A 542 -23.45 25.41 8.52
N GLY A 543 -22.35 25.95 7.98
CA GLY A 543 -21.82 27.27 8.32
C GLY A 543 -20.83 27.30 9.47
N GLU A 544 -20.50 26.18 10.08
CA GLU A 544 -19.53 26.09 11.19
C GLU A 544 -18.08 26.06 10.72
N ASN A 545 -17.82 25.66 9.48
CA ASN A 545 -16.47 25.50 8.94
C ASN A 545 -16.28 26.04 7.52
N SER A 546 -15.53 27.14 7.43
CA SER A 546 -15.22 27.84 6.18
C SER A 546 -13.89 27.43 5.54
N SER A 547 -13.27 26.29 5.95
CA SER A 547 -12.03 25.83 5.33
C SER A 547 -12.25 25.44 3.86
N ALA A 548 -11.24 25.69 3.04
CA ALA A 548 -11.18 25.17 1.68
C ALA A 548 -10.51 23.80 1.68
N ILE A 549 -11.08 22.82 0.94
CA ILE A 549 -10.56 21.45 0.89
C ILE A 549 -10.48 20.92 -0.53
N ILE A 550 -9.36 20.28 -0.88
CA ILE A 550 -9.17 19.63 -2.18
C ILE A 550 -10.08 18.39 -2.35
N PRO A 551 -10.31 17.56 -1.33
CA PRO A 551 -11.13 16.34 -1.46
C PRO A 551 -12.59 16.55 -1.91
N ALA A 552 -13.07 17.77 -1.97
CA ALA A 552 -14.39 18.10 -2.56
C ALA A 552 -14.56 17.53 -3.97
N ALA A 553 -13.48 17.39 -4.73
CA ALA A 553 -13.49 16.91 -6.11
C ALA A 553 -13.17 15.41 -6.24
N GLU A 554 -12.77 14.74 -5.17
CA GLU A 554 -12.34 13.33 -5.19
C GLU A 554 -13.35 12.40 -5.86
N ALA A 555 -14.63 12.62 -5.57
CA ALA A 555 -15.70 11.74 -6.01
C ALA A 555 -15.87 11.67 -7.54
N LEU A 556 -15.31 12.59 -8.30
CA LEU A 556 -15.37 12.57 -9.76
C LEU A 556 -14.66 11.36 -10.39
N VAL A 557 -13.71 10.75 -9.67
CA VAL A 557 -13.00 9.57 -10.16
C VAL A 557 -13.94 8.38 -10.40
N TYR A 558 -14.95 8.20 -9.58
CA TYR A 558 -15.82 7.02 -9.65
C TYR A 558 -16.68 6.99 -10.91
N PRO A 559 -17.52 8.00 -11.23
CA PRO A 559 -18.25 8.00 -12.49
C PRO A 559 -17.32 8.04 -13.72
N TRP A 560 -16.14 8.67 -13.60
CA TRP A 560 -15.13 8.63 -14.65
C TRP A 560 -14.67 7.22 -14.94
N GLU A 561 -14.30 6.45 -13.93
CA GLU A 561 -13.84 5.08 -14.05
C GLU A 561 -14.99 4.10 -14.41
N MET A 562 -16.22 4.39 -14.05
CA MET A 562 -17.40 3.66 -14.53
C MET A 562 -17.74 3.93 -16.00
N GLY A 563 -17.12 4.95 -16.62
CA GLY A 563 -17.41 5.35 -18.00
C GLY A 563 -18.62 6.26 -18.16
N ILE A 564 -19.18 6.83 -17.08
CA ILE A 564 -20.30 7.76 -17.06
C ILE A 564 -19.79 9.17 -17.32
N ARG A 565 -19.18 9.38 -18.50
CA ARG A 565 -18.49 10.64 -18.85
C ARG A 565 -19.40 11.87 -18.87
N ASP A 566 -20.65 11.69 -19.27
CA ASP A 566 -21.63 12.78 -19.34
C ASP A 566 -21.94 13.39 -17.97
N ALA A 567 -21.80 12.62 -16.89
CA ALA A 567 -21.97 13.11 -15.53
C ALA A 567 -20.92 14.16 -15.14
N ILE A 568 -19.75 14.15 -15.80
CA ILE A 568 -18.62 15.04 -15.50
C ILE A 568 -18.55 16.22 -16.49
N SER A 569 -19.44 16.24 -17.46
CA SER A 569 -19.51 17.30 -18.46
C SER A 569 -20.14 18.57 -17.87
N GLU A 570 -19.51 19.72 -18.08
CA GLU A 570 -20.11 21.03 -17.73
C GLU A 570 -21.39 21.33 -18.51
N ASN A 571 -21.62 20.62 -19.62
CA ASN A 571 -22.85 20.69 -20.40
C ASN A 571 -23.85 19.57 -20.09
N GLY A 572 -23.53 18.69 -19.15
CA GLY A 572 -24.37 17.57 -18.72
C GLY A 572 -25.39 17.95 -17.65
N ALA A 573 -26.14 16.96 -17.18
CA ALA A 573 -27.18 17.14 -16.17
C ALA A 573 -26.64 17.74 -14.85
N TYR A 574 -25.38 17.50 -14.54
CA TYR A 574 -24.69 17.96 -13.32
C TYR A 574 -23.73 19.14 -13.59
N GLY A 575 -23.85 19.79 -14.76
CA GLY A 575 -22.90 20.77 -15.25
C GLY A 575 -22.68 21.97 -14.33
N ALA A 576 -23.71 22.43 -13.61
CA ALA A 576 -23.58 23.46 -12.60
C ALA A 576 -22.60 23.07 -11.48
N TYR A 577 -22.75 21.86 -10.95
CA TYR A 577 -21.85 21.32 -9.93
C TYR A 577 -20.41 21.16 -10.43
N ILE A 578 -20.22 20.60 -11.63
CA ILE A 578 -18.88 20.45 -12.23
C ILE A 578 -18.20 21.80 -12.45
N SER A 579 -18.93 22.79 -12.96
CA SER A 579 -18.42 24.16 -13.14
C SER A 579 -18.01 24.81 -11.82
N VAL A 580 -18.81 24.60 -10.76
CA VAL A 580 -18.52 25.10 -9.42
C VAL A 580 -17.30 24.40 -8.83
N LEU A 581 -17.14 23.08 -8.99
CA LEU A 581 -15.94 22.35 -8.55
C LEU A 581 -14.67 22.85 -9.25
N LYS A 582 -14.73 23.14 -10.55
CA LYS A 582 -13.58 23.75 -11.25
C LYS A 582 -13.23 25.13 -10.69
N ARG A 583 -14.24 25.96 -10.44
CA ARG A 583 -14.03 27.28 -9.81
C ARG A 583 -13.44 27.14 -8.41
N HIS A 584 -13.94 26.20 -7.62
CA HIS A 584 -13.43 25.87 -6.29
C HIS A 584 -11.94 25.53 -6.36
N LEU A 585 -11.55 24.55 -7.19
CA LEU A 585 -10.15 24.11 -7.32
C LEU A 585 -9.24 25.25 -7.81
N LEU A 586 -9.66 26.04 -8.80
CA LEU A 586 -8.93 27.23 -9.26
C LEU A 586 -8.79 28.29 -8.17
N GLY A 587 -9.75 28.34 -7.25
CA GLY A 587 -9.74 29.23 -6.08
C GLY A 587 -8.73 28.83 -5.03
N ILE A 588 -8.51 27.52 -4.82
CA ILE A 588 -7.74 26.98 -3.71
C ILE A 588 -6.36 26.43 -4.08
N LEU A 589 -6.12 26.00 -5.33
CA LEU A 589 -4.82 25.52 -5.82
C LEU A 589 -3.85 26.70 -6.03
N LYS A 590 -3.54 27.38 -4.93
CA LYS A 590 -2.68 28.58 -4.88
C LYS A 590 -1.72 28.48 -3.69
N PRO A 591 -0.49 29.05 -3.81
CA PRO A 591 0.42 29.17 -2.68
C PRO A 591 -0.23 29.86 -1.48
N GLY A 592 -0.08 29.26 -0.29
CA GLY A 592 -0.66 29.77 0.95
C GLY A 592 -2.13 29.39 1.20
N VAL A 593 -2.83 28.75 0.25
CA VAL A 593 -4.15 28.14 0.46
C VAL A 593 -4.01 26.64 0.56
N CYS A 594 -3.99 25.92 -0.56
CA CYS A 594 -3.79 24.48 -0.60
C CYS A 594 -2.49 24.05 -1.33
N LEU A 595 -1.57 24.99 -1.58
CA LEU A 595 -0.23 24.71 -2.09
C LEU A 595 0.83 25.30 -1.18
N TYR A 596 1.95 24.58 -1.06
CA TYR A 596 3.21 25.12 -0.55
C TYR A 596 3.94 25.92 -1.65
N ALA A 597 4.97 26.66 -1.25
CA ALA A 597 5.75 27.49 -2.18
C ALA A 597 6.50 26.69 -3.26
N ASP A 598 6.81 25.43 -2.99
CA ASP A 598 7.45 24.48 -3.91
C ASP A 598 6.46 23.77 -4.85
N GLY A 599 5.15 24.07 -4.73
CA GLY A 599 4.09 23.47 -5.51
C GLY A 599 3.49 22.18 -4.91
N ALA A 600 4.04 21.68 -3.81
CA ALA A 600 3.47 20.53 -3.11
C ALA A 600 2.08 20.87 -2.54
N TRP A 601 1.23 19.86 -2.43
CA TRP A 601 -0.16 20.00 -2.02
C TRP A 601 -0.35 19.84 -0.52
N LYS A 602 -1.28 20.59 0.02
CA LYS A 602 -1.94 20.29 1.29
C LYS A 602 -3.45 20.20 1.08
N LEU A 603 -4.09 19.26 1.74
CA LEU A 603 -5.47 18.91 1.45
C LEU A 603 -6.49 19.92 1.97
N SER A 604 -6.09 20.76 2.93
CA SER A 604 -6.95 21.78 3.56
C SER A 604 -6.22 23.11 3.70
N SER A 605 -6.96 24.21 3.64
CA SER A 605 -6.42 25.55 3.90
C SER A 605 -6.09 25.77 5.39
N SER A 606 -6.69 25.00 6.29
CA SER A 606 -6.61 25.17 7.75
C SER A 606 -5.60 24.24 8.45
N ALA A 607 -5.02 23.26 7.74
CA ALA A 607 -4.04 22.33 8.30
C ALA A 607 -2.89 22.05 7.36
N ASP A 608 -1.71 21.80 7.93
CA ASP A 608 -0.51 21.38 7.19
C ASP A 608 -0.37 19.85 7.13
N ASN A 609 -1.34 19.12 7.66
CA ASN A 609 -1.41 17.66 7.56
C ASN A 609 -2.00 17.26 6.20
N SER A 610 -1.50 16.16 5.65
CA SER A 610 -1.95 15.64 4.36
C SER A 610 -1.80 14.12 4.28
N TRP A 611 -2.65 13.50 3.46
CA TRP A 611 -2.53 12.11 3.04
C TRP A 611 -2.02 12.04 1.60
N MET A 612 -0.87 11.39 1.37
CA MET A 612 -0.25 11.29 0.05
C MET A 612 -1.15 10.56 -0.95
N SER A 613 -1.82 9.52 -0.53
CA SER A 613 -2.79 8.79 -1.36
C SER A 613 -3.89 9.70 -1.91
N LYS A 614 -4.42 10.55 -1.06
CA LYS A 614 -5.47 11.51 -1.43
C LYS A 614 -4.93 12.64 -2.31
N ILE A 615 -3.67 13.05 -2.11
CA ILE A 615 -2.99 13.96 -3.03
C ILE A 615 -2.90 13.32 -4.42
N CYS A 616 -2.36 12.10 -4.51
CA CYS A 616 -2.19 11.39 -5.79
C CYS A 616 -3.51 11.21 -6.55
N LEU A 617 -4.57 10.83 -5.83
CA LEU A 617 -5.91 10.66 -6.40
C LEU A 617 -6.46 12.00 -6.94
N ASN A 618 -6.41 13.03 -6.12
CA ASN A 618 -6.93 14.35 -6.52
C ASN A 618 -6.09 15.03 -7.62
N GLN A 619 -4.77 14.76 -7.68
CA GLN A 619 -3.96 15.20 -8.82
C GLN A 619 -4.44 14.57 -10.13
N TYR A 620 -4.80 13.29 -10.14
CA TYR A 620 -5.42 12.65 -11.30
C TYR A 620 -6.74 13.31 -11.68
N VAL A 621 -7.60 13.58 -10.69
CA VAL A 621 -8.88 14.28 -10.93
C VAL A 621 -8.65 15.66 -11.55
N VAL A 622 -7.73 16.43 -11.01
CA VAL A 622 -7.44 17.80 -11.48
C VAL A 622 -6.85 17.79 -12.89
N ARG A 623 -5.86 16.95 -13.14
CA ARG A 623 -5.13 16.90 -14.41
C ARG A 623 -5.93 16.24 -15.52
N GLU A 624 -6.38 15.01 -15.31
CA GLU A 624 -6.99 14.21 -16.38
C GLU A 624 -8.50 14.41 -16.50
N ILE A 625 -9.21 14.49 -15.37
CA ILE A 625 -10.67 14.54 -15.40
C ILE A 625 -11.16 15.97 -15.68
N LEU A 626 -10.60 16.96 -15.00
CA LEU A 626 -11.03 18.35 -15.11
C LEU A 626 -10.18 19.19 -16.06
N GLY A 627 -9.00 18.74 -16.44
CA GLY A 627 -8.08 19.46 -17.33
C GLY A 627 -7.63 20.81 -16.77
N ILE A 628 -7.46 20.89 -15.44
CA ILE A 628 -7.04 22.11 -14.74
C ILE A 628 -5.53 22.14 -14.64
N THR A 629 -4.93 23.28 -15.02
CA THR A 629 -3.53 23.60 -14.78
C THR A 629 -3.41 24.68 -13.70
N TYR A 630 -2.36 24.60 -12.89
CA TYR A 630 -2.12 25.54 -11.80
C TYR A 630 -0.63 25.89 -11.67
N GLU A 631 -0.30 26.97 -10.98
CA GLU A 631 1.08 27.39 -10.78
C GLU A 631 1.84 26.40 -9.88
N GLY A 632 2.97 25.87 -10.36
CA GLY A 632 3.79 24.88 -9.63
C GLY A 632 3.46 23.43 -9.91
N GLU A 633 2.53 23.14 -10.83
CA GLU A 633 2.18 21.78 -11.23
C GLU A 633 3.40 20.95 -11.66
N ASP A 634 4.32 21.58 -12.39
CA ASP A 634 5.55 20.97 -12.90
C ASP A 634 6.54 20.52 -11.79
N ARG A 635 6.41 21.04 -10.56
CA ARG A 635 7.27 20.76 -9.41
C ARG A 635 6.62 19.90 -8.35
N ALA A 636 5.29 19.79 -8.35
CA ALA A 636 4.53 19.13 -7.30
C ALA A 636 4.95 17.67 -7.06
N ASP A 637 5.08 16.89 -8.15
CA ASP A 637 5.40 15.46 -8.03
C ASP A 637 6.82 15.25 -7.47
N ALA A 638 7.79 16.06 -7.87
CA ALA A 638 9.15 16.01 -7.33
C ALA A 638 9.20 16.40 -5.85
N ALA A 639 8.42 17.41 -5.44
CA ALA A 639 8.31 17.80 -4.03
C ALA A 639 7.69 16.68 -3.18
N HIS A 640 6.68 15.98 -3.68
CA HIS A 640 6.07 14.86 -2.99
C HIS A 640 7.03 13.64 -2.86
N VAL A 641 7.86 13.38 -3.87
CA VAL A 641 8.93 12.38 -3.76
C VAL A 641 9.95 12.78 -2.70
N GLN A 642 10.34 14.07 -2.66
CA GLN A 642 11.25 14.56 -1.61
C GLN A 642 10.67 14.30 -0.20
N TRP A 643 9.36 14.48 -0.01
CA TRP A 643 8.71 14.15 1.25
C TRP A 643 8.82 12.66 1.62
N GLN A 644 8.73 11.76 0.63
CA GLN A 644 8.85 10.32 0.87
C GLN A 644 10.28 9.89 1.28
N VAL A 645 11.30 10.55 0.75
CA VAL A 645 12.70 10.19 0.97
C VAL A 645 13.39 11.00 2.08
N GLU A 646 12.69 11.95 2.68
CA GLU A 646 13.24 12.79 3.72
C GLU A 646 13.13 12.15 5.11
N GLY A 647 14.16 12.37 5.95
CA GLY A 647 14.19 11.88 7.33
C GLY A 647 14.50 10.40 7.46
N SER A 648 14.13 9.82 8.61
CA SER A 648 14.49 8.44 8.99
C SER A 648 13.48 7.38 8.54
N LYS A 649 12.43 7.75 7.80
CA LYS A 649 11.32 6.86 7.41
C LYS A 649 11.27 6.50 5.92
N PHE A 650 12.29 6.83 5.16
CA PHE A 650 12.41 6.61 3.71
C PHE A 650 12.32 5.13 3.27
N TYR A 651 12.47 4.19 4.18
CA TYR A 651 12.45 2.75 3.91
C TYR A 651 11.06 2.19 3.57
N ALA A 652 10.00 2.95 3.82
CA ALA A 652 8.63 2.54 3.56
C ALA A 652 7.81 3.70 3.00
N CYS A 653 6.82 3.40 2.17
CA CYS A 653 5.88 4.40 1.68
C CYS A 653 5.05 4.93 2.84
N SER A 654 5.16 6.24 3.11
CA SER A 654 4.41 6.94 4.14
C SER A 654 3.22 7.66 3.52
N ASP A 655 2.07 7.58 4.16
CA ASP A 655 0.87 8.29 3.69
C ASP A 655 0.64 9.61 4.42
N GLN A 656 0.95 9.68 5.71
CA GLN A 656 0.68 10.85 6.54
C GLN A 656 1.89 11.78 6.63
N PHE A 657 1.65 13.05 6.29
CA PHE A 657 2.66 14.12 6.29
C PHE A 657 2.16 15.34 7.03
N THR A 658 3.08 16.04 7.71
CA THR A 658 2.86 17.37 8.26
C THR A 658 3.96 18.30 7.77
N SER A 659 3.58 19.38 7.08
CA SER A 659 4.54 20.34 6.51
C SER A 659 5.66 19.67 5.70
N GLY A 660 5.33 18.67 4.89
CA GLY A 660 6.27 17.93 4.06
C GLY A 660 7.11 16.86 4.76
N LYS A 661 6.88 16.60 6.04
CA LYS A 661 7.63 15.57 6.79
C LYS A 661 6.76 14.36 7.07
N PRO A 662 7.26 13.14 6.84
CA PRO A 662 6.51 11.92 7.15
C PRO A 662 6.37 11.76 8.67
N ILE A 663 5.15 11.61 9.14
CA ILE A 663 4.83 11.49 10.58
C ILE A 663 4.31 10.11 10.97
N GLY A 664 3.89 9.30 10.01
CA GLY A 664 3.37 7.95 10.26
C GLY A 664 2.76 7.32 9.03
N SER A 665 1.89 6.33 9.27
CA SER A 665 1.22 5.55 8.22
C SER A 665 2.23 4.92 7.26
N LEU A 666 3.17 4.13 7.83
CA LEU A 666 4.25 3.47 7.10
C LEU A 666 3.77 2.16 6.48
N TYR A 667 4.38 1.77 5.36
CA TYR A 667 3.93 0.62 4.55
C TYR A 667 2.47 0.74 4.10
N TYR A 668 2.00 1.98 3.96
CA TYR A 668 0.59 2.24 3.75
C TYR A 668 0.17 1.83 2.34
N PRO A 669 -0.84 0.96 2.19
CA PRO A 669 -1.12 0.34 0.90
C PRO A 669 -1.89 1.23 -0.08
N ARG A 670 -2.69 2.19 0.38
CA ARG A 670 -3.64 2.94 -0.47
C ARG A 670 -2.99 3.91 -1.45
N ILE A 671 -1.69 4.27 -1.26
CA ILE A 671 -0.99 5.16 -2.20
C ILE A 671 -0.87 4.56 -3.62
N VAL A 672 -1.17 3.29 -3.79
CA VAL A 672 -1.31 2.66 -5.12
C VAL A 672 -2.39 3.32 -6.01
N THR A 673 -3.19 4.27 -5.49
CA THR A 673 -4.01 5.17 -6.30
C THR A 673 -3.20 5.92 -7.36
N SER A 674 -1.91 6.16 -7.11
CA SER A 674 -0.97 6.76 -8.05
C SER A 674 -0.90 6.01 -9.40
N LEU A 675 -1.31 4.74 -9.44
CA LEU A 675 -1.42 3.98 -10.69
C LEU A 675 -2.37 4.62 -11.72
N LEU A 676 -3.35 5.39 -11.27
CA LEU A 676 -4.25 6.14 -12.15
C LEU A 676 -3.50 7.06 -13.11
N TRP A 677 -2.33 7.59 -12.72
CA TRP A 677 -1.50 8.44 -13.57
C TRP A 677 -1.03 7.72 -14.85
N MET A 678 -0.94 6.39 -14.86
CA MET A 678 -0.61 5.63 -16.07
C MET A 678 -1.70 5.68 -17.15
N SER A 679 -2.90 6.14 -16.82
CA SER A 679 -4.00 6.33 -17.78
C SER A 679 -4.19 7.80 -18.21
N GLU A 680 -3.35 8.73 -17.72
CA GLU A 680 -3.39 10.12 -18.12
C GLU A 680 -3.01 10.28 -19.62
N SER A 681 -3.78 11.05 -20.36
CA SER A 681 -3.53 11.38 -21.76
C SER A 681 -2.45 12.45 -21.84
N ARG A 682 -1.19 12.08 -22.10
CA ARG A 682 -0.08 13.05 -22.18
C ARG A 682 0.45 13.24 -23.58
N PRO A 683 0.79 14.49 -24.00
CA PRO A 683 1.70 14.69 -25.12
C PRO A 683 3.11 14.22 -24.70
N ALA A 684 3.80 13.50 -25.59
CA ALA A 684 5.17 13.04 -25.36
C ALA A 684 6.08 14.19 -24.90
N CYS A 685 6.59 14.11 -23.67
CA CYS A 685 7.48 15.10 -23.11
C CYS A 685 8.88 14.94 -23.73
N SER A 686 9.45 16.04 -24.24
CA SER A 686 10.84 16.11 -24.66
C SER A 686 11.74 15.99 -23.43
N SER A 687 12.61 14.96 -23.43
CA SER A 687 13.52 14.63 -22.33
C SER A 687 14.54 15.77 -22.10
N GLU A 688 14.39 16.53 -21.03
CA GLU A 688 15.52 17.19 -20.36
C GLU A 688 15.79 16.44 -19.05
N SER A 689 16.85 15.68 -19.05
CA SER A 689 17.31 14.87 -17.92
C SER A 689 17.83 15.78 -16.80
N THR A 690 17.19 15.73 -15.64
CA THR A 690 17.74 16.31 -14.41
C THR A 690 18.12 15.15 -13.47
N GLN A 691 19.42 15.00 -13.25
CA GLN A 691 19.99 14.06 -12.26
C GLN A 691 19.65 14.54 -10.84
N VAL A 692 18.50 14.13 -10.31
CA VAL A 692 18.09 14.45 -8.92
C VAL A 692 18.03 13.23 -8.00
N LEU A 693 18.03 12.00 -8.53
CA LEU A 693 17.80 10.78 -7.73
C LEU A 693 19.07 9.98 -7.34
N ALA A 694 20.26 10.60 -7.34
CA ALA A 694 21.49 9.93 -6.87
C ALA A 694 21.66 9.96 -5.33
N ARG A 695 20.67 10.39 -4.55
CA ARG A 695 20.78 10.58 -3.09
C ARG A 695 19.59 10.02 -2.30
N ALA A 696 19.07 8.86 -2.66
CA ALA A 696 18.10 8.17 -1.79
C ALA A 696 18.45 6.70 -1.65
#